data_7517e28566e1e7e7a72ca6384fd46c2c
#
_entry.id   7517e28566e1e7e7a72ca6384fd46c2c
#
_cell.length_a   1.000
_cell.length_b   1.000
_cell.length_c   1.000
_cell.angle_alpha   90.00
_cell.angle_beta   90.00
_cell.angle_gamma   90.00
#
_symmetry.space_group_name_H-M   'P 1'
#
loop_
_entity.id
_entity.type
_entity.pdbx_description
1 polymer ?
#
loop_
_entity_poly.entity_id
_entity_poly.type
_entity_poly.pdbx_seq_one_letter_code
_entity_poly.pdbx_strand_id
1 'polypeptide(L)'
;MFSTELPASAALTPEQQLAQDIALVMDNALECQRSGAFDDAQALYEAILDAVPAHADAHYNLAVLMVDTGRPADAVPHFEAAIGANPANGYYWVSYIHALHRSGQTPAAWIAVELAQQRGVRGPALDGLIAQMAMPDSVLPTATAATAASSDIEAAIIKETAATAPVRESAGKPAPRAPQNLLQKHAALFGKGKYAEATTLAQRLAADYPDDGACWRALSASLHKDGRYAEMIDAGLRAVELLPDEVLVRILLADTLRVMSRLAEADEQCRRLLELRPDHPEGLRIHGLVLFALRRPEEAIAACRRAVELAPGLAAPNGTLGFVLLEQGATQEALGWLRRAIEIDPTDNVTHSSMLFCIAHSSDFDPEMLVAEHRKFGQRYDNHKRKRTAAFSNPRDPARQLRVGFVSGDLFNHAVASYAVPVIERLAADTGIAMHFYHNHVEEDATSDRFKAHATCWRNVAGMSDQAFLERLRNDRLDIVIDLSGHTGRNRLVALAQRAAPVQASWIGYPATTGLAEMDYYLSDRFVAPHGAFEDQFVEQIVRLPAIAPFMPPPNCPPVNLLPARHNGYTTYGSFNRLNKLSPHVIEVWARVLHADPTARMALGAIGNAGDQHTLTQWFAAAGIDVGRLTFHRRSNIPVYMQQHHGVDLCLDTFPYTGSTTTLNALWMGVPTVTIPGATMAGRGSAGWLQHVGLDAYIATDEDDFVARALARGRDTAALQALRAGLRARCGESAAFRPAVVAAGLSSALRTMWTRWCAGEPVTTFDTPLFDDVATSPAATEA
;
A
#
# COMPACT_ATOMS: atom_id res chain seq x y z
N MET A 1 -7.46 -89.96 -21.88
CA MET A 1 -6.19 -89.36 -21.43
C MET A 1 -6.07 -88.00 -22.09
N PHE A 2 -6.42 -86.96 -21.40
CA PHE A 2 -6.03 -85.60 -21.73
C PHE A 2 -5.68 -84.94 -20.41
N SER A 3 -4.37 -84.88 -20.16
CA SER A 3 -3.82 -84.01 -19.06
C SER A 3 -3.89 -82.58 -19.49
N THR A 4 -4.66 -81.77 -18.80
CA THR A 4 -4.61 -80.28 -18.83
C THR A 4 -3.60 -79.84 -17.81
N GLU A 5 -2.40 -79.50 -18.27
CA GLU A 5 -1.44 -78.73 -17.46
C GLU A 5 -1.98 -77.29 -17.27
N LEU A 6 -2.14 -76.87 -16.04
CA LEU A 6 -2.33 -75.46 -15.67
C LEU A 6 -1.05 -74.70 -15.97
N PRO A 7 -1.13 -73.51 -16.57
CA PRO A 7 0.06 -72.69 -16.82
C PRO A 7 0.68 -72.25 -15.47
N ALA A 8 1.99 -72.50 -15.34
CA ALA A 8 2.77 -72.01 -14.22
C ALA A 8 2.63 -70.46 -14.10
N SER A 9 2.30 -69.97 -12.91
CA SER A 9 2.30 -68.57 -12.53
C SER A 9 3.67 -67.98 -12.89
N ALA A 10 3.70 -67.06 -13.84
CA ALA A 10 4.92 -66.32 -14.17
C ALA A 10 5.40 -65.58 -12.94
N ALA A 11 6.62 -65.82 -12.48
CA ALA A 11 7.24 -65.08 -11.38
C ALA A 11 7.27 -63.59 -11.75
N LEU A 12 6.84 -62.75 -10.83
CA LEU A 12 6.85 -61.30 -10.99
C LEU A 12 8.28 -60.79 -11.23
N THR A 13 8.41 -59.80 -12.07
CA THR A 13 9.70 -59.11 -12.21
C THR A 13 10.09 -58.41 -10.93
N PRO A 14 11.37 -58.15 -10.64
CA PRO A 14 11.79 -57.45 -9.43
C PRO A 14 11.09 -56.08 -9.27
N GLU A 15 10.79 -55.39 -10.36
CA GLU A 15 10.06 -54.10 -10.39
C GLU A 15 8.57 -54.31 -10.01
N GLN A 16 7.94 -55.37 -10.49
CA GLN A 16 6.57 -55.69 -10.15
C GLN A 16 6.44 -56.13 -8.68
N GLN A 17 7.45 -56.86 -8.16
CA GLN A 17 7.51 -57.22 -6.75
C GLN A 17 7.67 -55.99 -5.87
N LEU A 18 8.60 -55.06 -6.21
CA LEU A 18 8.77 -53.80 -5.43
C LEU A 18 7.50 -52.95 -5.45
N ALA A 19 6.79 -52.85 -6.57
CA ALA A 19 5.53 -52.15 -6.67
C ALA A 19 4.43 -52.75 -5.78
N GLN A 20 4.37 -54.09 -5.67
CA GLN A 20 3.43 -54.75 -4.76
C GLN A 20 3.80 -54.56 -3.29
N ASP A 21 5.10 -54.61 -2.98
CA ASP A 21 5.59 -54.39 -1.61
C ASP A 21 5.29 -52.96 -1.14
N ILE A 22 5.53 -51.99 -2.02
CA ILE A 22 5.18 -50.57 -1.75
C ILE A 22 3.66 -50.40 -1.54
N ALA A 23 2.83 -51.01 -2.36
CA ALA A 23 1.37 -50.90 -2.20
C ALA A 23 0.91 -51.48 -0.88
N LEU A 24 1.48 -52.61 -0.43
CA LEU A 24 1.18 -53.19 0.88
C LEU A 24 1.64 -52.34 2.01
N VAL A 25 2.83 -51.72 1.96
CA VAL A 25 3.35 -50.82 2.99
C VAL A 25 2.50 -49.52 3.03
N MET A 26 2.07 -49.04 1.87
CA MET A 26 1.18 -47.87 1.77
C MET A 26 -0.18 -48.12 2.44
N ASP A 27 -0.81 -49.29 2.18
CA ASP A 27 -2.08 -49.65 2.81
C ASP A 27 -1.94 -49.77 4.34
N ASN A 28 -0.83 -50.34 4.82
CA ASN A 28 -0.54 -50.42 6.27
C ASN A 28 -0.31 -49.03 6.87
N ALA A 29 0.40 -48.14 6.19
CA ALA A 29 0.62 -46.77 6.65
C ALA A 29 -0.69 -45.98 6.74
N LEU A 30 -1.58 -46.11 5.76
CA LEU A 30 -2.92 -45.51 5.80
C LEU A 30 -3.80 -46.06 6.95
N GLU A 31 -3.68 -47.36 7.26
CA GLU A 31 -4.39 -47.95 8.38
C GLU A 31 -3.85 -47.46 9.74
N CYS A 32 -2.53 -47.37 9.89
CA CYS A 32 -1.91 -46.77 11.07
C CYS A 32 -2.35 -45.29 11.23
N GLN A 33 -2.41 -44.52 10.16
CA GLN A 33 -2.89 -43.13 10.20
C GLN A 33 -4.36 -43.06 10.63
N ARG A 34 -5.24 -43.91 10.10
CA ARG A 34 -6.66 -43.94 10.49
C ARG A 34 -6.90 -44.40 11.93
N SER A 35 -6.05 -45.28 12.45
CA SER A 35 -6.13 -45.76 13.83
C SER A 35 -5.51 -44.80 14.87
N GLY A 36 -4.85 -43.71 14.39
CA GLY A 36 -4.17 -42.75 15.25
C GLY A 36 -2.76 -43.15 15.67
N ALA A 37 -2.19 -44.21 15.08
CA ALA A 37 -0.80 -44.63 15.28
C ALA A 37 0.12 -43.80 14.37
N PHE A 38 0.25 -42.50 14.64
CA PHE A 38 0.88 -41.54 13.74
C PHE A 38 2.39 -41.75 13.57
N ASP A 39 3.08 -42.19 14.63
CA ASP A 39 4.53 -42.47 14.57
C ASP A 39 4.81 -43.68 13.67
N ASP A 40 4.00 -44.73 13.76
CA ASP A 40 4.12 -45.94 12.94
C ASP A 40 3.78 -45.60 11.47
N ALA A 41 2.75 -44.77 11.22
CA ALA A 41 2.40 -44.32 9.89
C ALA A 41 3.54 -43.50 9.26
N GLN A 42 4.16 -42.60 10.01
CA GLN A 42 5.30 -41.81 9.55
C GLN A 42 6.48 -42.71 9.14
N ALA A 43 6.85 -43.65 10.00
CA ALA A 43 7.96 -44.58 9.72
C ALA A 43 7.71 -45.43 8.46
N LEU A 44 6.47 -45.84 8.22
CA LEU A 44 6.11 -46.59 7.00
C LEU A 44 6.17 -45.71 5.73
N TYR A 45 5.71 -44.44 5.79
CA TYR A 45 5.85 -43.54 4.67
C TYR A 45 7.32 -43.22 4.37
N GLU A 46 8.14 -42.99 5.39
CA GLU A 46 9.60 -42.76 5.24
C GLU A 46 10.28 -43.97 4.61
N ALA A 47 9.93 -45.20 5.03
CA ALA A 47 10.46 -46.42 4.43
C ALA A 47 10.11 -46.58 2.95
N ILE A 48 8.93 -46.12 2.53
CA ILE A 48 8.58 -46.10 1.08
C ILE A 48 9.47 -45.04 0.36
N LEU A 49 9.69 -43.88 0.98
CA LEU A 49 10.52 -42.83 0.39
C LEU A 49 12.01 -43.17 0.34
N ASP A 50 12.50 -43.96 1.29
CA ASP A 50 13.86 -44.52 1.25
C ASP A 50 14.04 -45.49 0.07
N ALA A 51 13.00 -46.31 -0.25
CA ALA A 51 13.02 -47.25 -1.37
C ALA A 51 12.76 -46.55 -2.72
N VAL A 52 11.85 -45.57 -2.75
CA VAL A 52 11.48 -44.82 -3.95
C VAL A 52 11.34 -43.32 -3.61
N PRO A 53 12.46 -42.56 -3.65
CA PRO A 53 12.51 -41.15 -3.21
C PRO A 53 11.56 -40.17 -3.94
N ALA A 54 11.02 -40.54 -5.10
CA ALA A 54 10.07 -39.74 -5.88
C ALA A 54 8.63 -40.26 -5.81
N HIS A 55 8.28 -41.06 -4.81
CA HIS A 55 6.93 -41.63 -4.71
C HIS A 55 5.90 -40.56 -4.30
N ALA A 56 5.10 -40.08 -5.26
CA ALA A 56 4.19 -38.94 -5.10
C ALA A 56 3.20 -39.12 -3.95
N ASP A 57 2.51 -40.28 -3.87
CA ASP A 57 1.49 -40.51 -2.86
C ASP A 57 2.09 -40.69 -1.44
N ALA A 58 3.32 -41.24 -1.32
CA ALA A 58 4.00 -41.34 -0.05
C ALA A 58 4.39 -39.95 0.49
N HIS A 59 4.96 -39.10 -0.36
CA HIS A 59 5.20 -37.70 0.00
C HIS A 59 3.92 -36.99 0.39
N TYR A 60 2.85 -37.14 -0.39
CA TYR A 60 1.57 -36.49 -0.13
C TYR A 60 0.98 -36.92 1.24
N ASN A 61 0.90 -38.23 1.51
CA ASN A 61 0.30 -38.75 2.72
C ASN A 61 1.15 -38.43 3.97
N LEU A 62 2.47 -38.45 3.85
CA LEU A 62 3.38 -38.02 4.91
C LEU A 62 3.18 -36.52 5.22
N ALA A 63 3.05 -35.68 4.18
CA ALA A 63 2.78 -34.26 4.35
C ALA A 63 1.41 -34.00 5.02
N VAL A 64 0.36 -34.73 4.63
CA VAL A 64 -0.96 -34.65 5.28
C VAL A 64 -0.85 -35.03 6.76
N LEU A 65 -0.15 -36.13 7.06
CA LEU A 65 0.10 -36.56 8.44
C LEU A 65 0.81 -35.47 9.27
N MET A 66 1.81 -34.80 8.70
CA MET A 66 2.52 -33.69 9.35
C MET A 66 1.59 -32.49 9.63
N VAL A 67 0.70 -32.15 8.69
CA VAL A 67 -0.31 -31.10 8.89
C VAL A 67 -1.29 -31.47 10.02
N ASP A 68 -1.76 -32.70 10.04
CA ASP A 68 -2.72 -33.23 11.04
C ASP A 68 -2.10 -33.30 12.44
N THR A 69 -0.79 -33.56 12.53
CA THR A 69 -0.03 -33.58 13.79
C THR A 69 0.53 -32.19 14.18
N GLY A 70 0.07 -31.10 13.54
CA GLY A 70 0.41 -29.73 13.92
C GLY A 70 1.77 -29.23 13.43
N ARG A 71 2.38 -29.88 12.44
CA ARG A 71 3.67 -29.54 11.82
C ARG A 71 3.52 -29.10 10.35
N PRO A 72 2.69 -28.08 10.04
CA PRO A 72 2.43 -27.68 8.64
C PRO A 72 3.67 -27.15 7.90
N ALA A 73 4.66 -26.60 8.62
CA ALA A 73 5.90 -26.14 8.01
C ALA A 73 6.76 -27.29 7.48
N ASP A 74 6.81 -28.42 8.23
CA ASP A 74 7.58 -29.61 7.84
C ASP A 74 6.93 -30.33 6.66
N ALA A 75 5.61 -30.16 6.46
CA ALA A 75 4.86 -30.76 5.35
C ALA A 75 5.17 -30.12 3.99
N VAL A 76 5.61 -28.85 3.96
CA VAL A 76 5.78 -28.06 2.74
C VAL A 76 6.73 -28.74 1.74
N PRO A 77 7.96 -29.17 2.09
CA PRO A 77 8.88 -29.83 1.15
C PRO A 77 8.31 -31.15 0.56
N HIS A 78 7.53 -31.87 1.35
CA HIS A 78 6.92 -33.13 0.90
C HIS A 78 5.77 -32.88 -0.07
N PHE A 79 4.94 -31.84 0.13
CA PHE A 79 3.96 -31.43 -0.88
C PHE A 79 4.62 -30.96 -2.18
N GLU A 80 5.73 -30.25 -2.09
CA GLU A 80 6.49 -29.82 -3.27
C GLU A 80 7.03 -31.02 -4.06
N ALA A 81 7.54 -32.03 -3.38
CA ALA A 81 8.00 -33.28 -4.00
C ALA A 81 6.84 -34.04 -4.65
N ALA A 82 5.69 -34.13 -3.99
CA ALA A 82 4.49 -34.78 -4.55
C ALA A 82 3.99 -34.07 -5.82
N ILE A 83 3.93 -32.72 -5.81
CA ILE A 83 3.55 -31.91 -6.95
C ILE A 83 4.60 -32.04 -8.09
N GLY A 84 5.89 -32.08 -7.75
CA GLY A 84 6.96 -32.28 -8.70
C GLY A 84 6.84 -33.62 -9.45
N ALA A 85 6.44 -34.67 -8.73
CA ALA A 85 6.25 -36.01 -9.30
C ALA A 85 4.92 -36.16 -10.09
N ASN A 86 3.84 -35.49 -9.63
CA ASN A 86 2.54 -35.53 -10.32
C ASN A 86 1.84 -34.15 -10.27
N PRO A 87 2.24 -33.21 -11.15
CA PRO A 87 1.72 -31.85 -11.14
C PRO A 87 0.25 -31.70 -11.60
N ALA A 88 -0.35 -32.76 -12.16
CA ALA A 88 -1.75 -32.74 -12.59
C ALA A 88 -2.74 -33.08 -11.46
N ASN A 89 -2.27 -33.57 -10.31
CA ASN A 89 -3.14 -33.95 -9.21
C ASN A 89 -3.59 -32.70 -8.42
N GLY A 90 -4.85 -32.30 -8.56
CA GLY A 90 -5.42 -31.13 -7.91
C GLY A 90 -5.46 -31.22 -6.38
N TYR A 91 -5.55 -32.39 -5.78
CA TYR A 91 -5.54 -32.57 -4.33
C TYR A 91 -4.18 -32.22 -3.71
N TYR A 92 -3.07 -32.51 -4.41
CA TYR A 92 -1.74 -32.12 -3.94
C TYR A 92 -1.61 -30.60 -3.84
N TRP A 93 -2.11 -29.89 -4.84
CA TRP A 93 -2.11 -28.41 -4.84
C TRP A 93 -2.95 -27.83 -3.70
N VAL A 94 -4.16 -28.33 -3.50
CA VAL A 94 -5.05 -27.80 -2.43
C VAL A 94 -4.44 -28.02 -1.05
N SER A 95 -3.88 -29.22 -0.79
CA SER A 95 -3.25 -29.53 0.51
C SER A 95 -1.95 -28.74 0.72
N TYR A 96 -1.15 -28.54 -0.33
CA TYR A 96 0.04 -27.69 -0.30
C TYR A 96 -0.29 -26.25 0.04
N ILE A 97 -1.28 -25.66 -0.62
CA ILE A 97 -1.76 -24.30 -0.36
C ILE A 97 -2.24 -24.17 1.10
N HIS A 98 -2.98 -25.17 1.59
CA HIS A 98 -3.46 -25.20 2.97
C HIS A 98 -2.30 -25.29 3.98
N ALA A 99 -1.27 -26.11 3.72
CA ALA A 99 -0.10 -26.22 4.58
C ALA A 99 0.71 -24.92 4.63
N LEU A 100 0.93 -24.26 3.48
CA LEU A 100 1.57 -22.96 3.40
C LEU A 100 0.80 -21.91 4.20
N HIS A 101 -0.54 -21.88 4.08
CA HIS A 101 -1.35 -20.94 4.84
C HIS A 101 -1.28 -21.22 6.34
N ARG A 102 -1.41 -22.48 6.79
CA ARG A 102 -1.33 -22.86 8.19
C ARG A 102 0.06 -22.68 8.83
N SER A 103 1.11 -22.72 8.04
CA SER A 103 2.48 -22.43 8.50
C SER A 103 2.82 -20.93 8.53
N GLY A 104 1.84 -20.04 8.28
CA GLY A 104 2.05 -18.59 8.22
C GLY A 104 2.69 -18.09 6.91
N GLN A 105 2.93 -18.98 5.95
CA GLN A 105 3.49 -18.63 4.63
C GLN A 105 2.39 -18.25 3.63
N THR A 106 1.43 -17.45 4.06
CA THR A 106 0.27 -17.03 3.23
C THR A 106 0.66 -16.43 1.88
N PRO A 107 1.72 -15.61 1.75
CA PRO A 107 2.18 -15.15 0.44
C PRO A 107 2.58 -16.29 -0.50
N ALA A 108 3.27 -17.31 -0.02
CA ALA A 108 3.63 -18.49 -0.80
C ALA A 108 2.40 -19.33 -1.16
N ALA A 109 1.42 -19.40 -0.28
CA ALA A 109 0.15 -20.07 -0.56
C ALA A 109 -0.59 -19.42 -1.74
N TRP A 110 -0.57 -18.08 -1.87
CA TRP A 110 -1.16 -17.38 -3.02
C TRP A 110 -0.44 -17.68 -4.33
N ILE A 111 0.89 -17.79 -4.31
CA ILE A 111 1.66 -18.23 -5.51
C ILE A 111 1.23 -19.63 -5.91
N ALA A 112 1.10 -20.52 -4.94
CA ALA A 112 0.67 -21.89 -5.20
C ALA A 112 -0.77 -21.96 -5.76
N VAL A 113 -1.70 -21.07 -5.33
CA VAL A 113 -3.04 -20.94 -5.92
C VAL A 113 -2.96 -20.59 -7.39
N GLU A 114 -2.17 -19.59 -7.78
CA GLU A 114 -2.05 -19.19 -9.19
C GLU A 114 -1.43 -20.29 -10.04
N LEU A 115 -0.38 -20.94 -9.54
CA LEU A 115 0.25 -22.07 -10.25
C LEU A 115 -0.71 -23.24 -10.44
N ALA A 116 -1.52 -23.55 -9.42
CA ALA A 116 -2.55 -24.57 -9.48
C ALA A 116 -3.62 -24.22 -10.53
N GLN A 117 -4.09 -22.98 -10.54
CA GLN A 117 -5.09 -22.50 -11.51
C GLN A 117 -4.55 -22.51 -12.96
N GLN A 118 -3.27 -22.14 -13.18
CA GLN A 118 -2.61 -22.22 -14.48
C GLN A 118 -2.52 -23.66 -14.99
N ARG A 119 -2.44 -24.63 -14.08
CA ARG A 119 -2.43 -26.08 -14.40
C ARG A 119 -3.83 -26.70 -14.48
N GLY A 120 -4.88 -25.85 -14.43
CA GLY A 120 -6.27 -26.29 -14.58
C GLY A 120 -6.93 -26.81 -13.32
N VAL A 121 -6.29 -26.68 -12.15
CA VAL A 121 -6.91 -27.04 -10.86
C VAL A 121 -8.00 -26.01 -10.54
N ARG A 122 -9.25 -26.46 -10.41
CA ARG A 122 -10.44 -25.65 -10.14
C ARG A 122 -11.41 -26.45 -9.26
N GLY A 123 -12.30 -25.73 -8.55
CA GLY A 123 -13.40 -26.36 -7.82
C GLY A 123 -13.56 -25.87 -6.39
N PRO A 124 -14.66 -26.31 -5.72
CA PRO A 124 -15.10 -25.75 -4.42
C PRO A 124 -14.04 -25.82 -3.32
N ALA A 125 -13.16 -26.83 -3.32
CA ALA A 125 -12.11 -26.97 -2.31
C ALA A 125 -11.05 -25.87 -2.42
N LEU A 126 -10.61 -25.56 -3.66
CA LEU A 126 -9.68 -24.47 -3.92
C LEU A 126 -10.34 -23.12 -3.68
N ASP A 127 -11.59 -22.93 -4.12
CA ASP A 127 -12.35 -21.69 -3.96
C ASP A 127 -12.60 -21.37 -2.47
N GLY A 128 -12.93 -22.40 -1.66
CA GLY A 128 -13.11 -22.28 -0.20
C GLY A 128 -11.81 -21.89 0.50
N LEU A 129 -10.67 -22.46 0.07
CA LEU A 129 -9.37 -22.14 0.63
C LEU A 129 -8.91 -20.72 0.24
N ILE A 130 -9.17 -20.30 -1.00
CA ILE A 130 -8.94 -18.92 -1.46
C ILE A 130 -9.74 -17.93 -0.61
N ALA A 131 -11.00 -18.24 -0.30
CA ALA A 131 -11.83 -17.40 0.55
C ALA A 131 -11.30 -17.31 2.00
N GLN A 132 -10.76 -18.40 2.55
CA GLN A 132 -10.12 -18.42 3.88
C GLN A 132 -8.79 -17.66 3.91
N MET A 133 -8.06 -17.68 2.81
CA MET A 133 -6.77 -17.02 2.64
C MET A 133 -6.89 -15.58 2.15
N ALA A 134 -8.11 -15.07 1.90
CA ALA A 134 -8.32 -13.68 1.48
C ALA A 134 -7.59 -12.77 2.48
N MET A 135 -6.42 -12.30 2.08
CA MET A 135 -5.61 -11.39 2.88
C MET A 135 -6.45 -10.15 3.20
N PRO A 136 -6.36 -9.62 4.43
CA PRO A 136 -6.71 -8.23 4.61
C PRO A 136 -5.87 -7.45 3.61
N ASP A 137 -6.53 -6.82 2.66
CA ASP A 137 -5.90 -6.09 1.56
C ASP A 137 -4.85 -5.13 2.10
N SER A 138 -3.63 -5.25 1.59
CA SER A 138 -2.58 -4.29 1.81
C SER A 138 -3.12 -2.90 1.46
N VAL A 139 -3.33 -2.16 2.49
CA VAL A 139 -3.80 -0.80 2.65
C VAL A 139 -3.61 0.05 1.40
N LEU A 140 -4.73 0.40 0.79
CA LEU A 140 -4.84 1.66 0.05
C LEU A 140 -4.64 2.82 1.02
N PRO A 141 -4.11 3.96 0.58
CA PRO A 141 -4.21 5.18 1.36
C PRO A 141 -5.70 5.44 1.62
N THR A 142 -6.16 5.03 2.79
CA THR A 142 -7.51 5.36 3.25
C THR A 142 -7.54 6.84 3.48
N ALA A 143 -8.36 7.53 2.68
CA ALA A 143 -8.55 8.96 2.79
C ALA A 143 -8.88 9.32 4.23
N THR A 144 -8.13 10.23 4.76
CA THR A 144 -8.37 10.93 6.03
C THR A 144 -9.53 11.92 5.94
N ALA A 145 -10.35 11.87 4.88
CA ALA A 145 -11.56 12.69 4.76
C ALA A 145 -12.56 12.51 5.91
N ALA A 146 -12.30 11.55 6.81
CA ALA A 146 -13.20 11.23 7.91
C ALA A 146 -13.01 12.07 9.19
N THR A 147 -11.85 12.71 9.41
CA THR A 147 -11.56 13.31 10.72
C THR A 147 -12.31 14.61 11.02
N ALA A 148 -12.62 15.42 10.02
CA ALA A 148 -13.38 16.66 10.24
C ALA A 148 -14.88 16.36 10.51
N ALA A 149 -15.47 15.44 9.73
CA ALA A 149 -16.87 15.04 9.93
C ALA A 149 -17.10 14.26 11.24
N SER A 150 -16.11 13.50 11.71
CA SER A 150 -16.18 12.79 13.00
C SER A 150 -16.27 13.73 14.20
N SER A 151 -15.65 14.91 14.14
CA SER A 151 -15.71 15.90 15.22
C SER A 151 -17.13 16.42 15.47
N ASP A 152 -17.90 16.62 14.41
CA ASP A 152 -19.29 17.08 14.51
C ASP A 152 -20.21 15.98 15.05
N ILE A 153 -19.95 14.73 14.68
CA ILE A 153 -20.68 13.56 15.19
C ILE A 153 -20.43 13.36 16.67
N GLU A 154 -19.17 13.45 17.13
CA GLU A 154 -18.82 13.37 18.55
C GLU A 154 -19.54 14.44 19.36
N ALA A 155 -19.52 15.69 18.86
CA ALA A 155 -20.22 16.80 19.50
C ALA A 155 -21.76 16.58 19.57
N ALA A 156 -22.34 16.00 18.52
CA ALA A 156 -23.75 15.63 18.46
C ALA A 156 -24.08 14.51 19.47
N ILE A 157 -23.27 13.46 19.54
CA ILE A 157 -23.40 12.37 20.51
C ILE A 157 -23.38 12.92 21.93
N ILE A 158 -22.45 13.80 22.23
CA ILE A 158 -22.32 14.40 23.56
C ILE A 158 -23.50 15.31 23.90
N LYS A 159 -24.00 16.08 22.94
CA LYS A 159 -25.18 16.92 23.10
C LYS A 159 -26.45 16.09 23.38
N GLU A 160 -26.65 15.00 22.64
CA GLU A 160 -27.75 14.05 22.89
C GLU A 160 -27.62 13.37 24.25
N THR A 161 -26.38 13.02 24.67
CA THR A 161 -26.13 12.43 25.99
C THR A 161 -26.50 13.38 27.12
N ALA A 162 -26.30 14.70 26.94
CA ALA A 162 -26.67 15.71 27.91
C ALA A 162 -28.16 16.07 27.91
N ALA A 163 -28.90 15.75 26.83
CA ALA A 163 -30.33 15.98 26.70
C ALA A 163 -31.12 14.77 27.25
N THR A 164 -32.21 15.05 27.96
CA THR A 164 -33.14 14.01 28.43
C THR A 164 -34.05 13.55 27.28
N ALA A 165 -33.72 12.45 26.61
CA ALA A 165 -34.65 11.82 25.67
C ALA A 165 -35.54 10.79 26.43
N PRO A 166 -36.86 10.71 26.14
CA PRO A 166 -37.71 9.67 26.71
C PRO A 166 -37.38 8.33 26.05
N VAL A 167 -36.85 7.39 26.82
CA VAL A 167 -36.61 6.00 26.41
C VAL A 167 -37.94 5.25 26.46
N ARG A 168 -38.28 4.49 25.42
CA ARG A 168 -39.38 3.51 25.43
C ARG A 168 -39.14 2.51 26.59
N GLU A 169 -40.09 2.46 27.52
CA GLU A 169 -40.07 1.52 28.64
C GLU A 169 -40.21 0.07 28.12
N SER A 170 -39.18 -0.73 28.34
CA SER A 170 -39.31 -2.18 28.32
C SER A 170 -39.81 -2.62 29.69
N ALA A 171 -40.76 -3.55 29.74
CA ALA A 171 -41.41 -4.06 30.96
C ALA A 171 -40.42 -4.89 31.83
N GLY A 172 -39.66 -4.21 32.70
CA GLY A 172 -38.77 -4.77 33.69
C GLY A 172 -38.43 -3.73 34.75
N LYS A 173 -37.93 -4.12 35.93
CA LYS A 173 -37.41 -3.16 36.93
C LYS A 173 -36.39 -2.25 36.23
N PRO A 174 -36.53 -0.91 36.27
CA PRO A 174 -35.60 -0.02 35.62
C PRO A 174 -34.20 -0.21 36.18
N ALA A 175 -33.22 -0.50 35.30
CA ALA A 175 -31.82 -0.54 35.69
C ALA A 175 -31.39 0.82 36.23
N PRO A 176 -30.45 0.88 37.19
CA PRO A 176 -29.97 2.15 37.72
C PRO A 176 -29.37 3.02 36.62
N ARG A 177 -29.87 4.23 36.46
CA ARG A 177 -29.40 5.18 35.46
C ARG A 177 -28.38 6.14 36.06
N ALA A 178 -27.43 6.58 35.27
CA ALA A 178 -26.46 7.58 35.66
C ALA A 178 -27.13 8.90 36.00
N PRO A 179 -26.69 9.60 37.09
CA PRO A 179 -27.19 10.93 37.44
C PRO A 179 -26.96 11.91 36.29
N GLN A 180 -28.02 12.59 35.84
CA GLN A 180 -28.03 13.53 34.70
C GLN A 180 -26.97 14.63 34.82
N ASN A 181 -26.74 15.13 36.06
CA ASN A 181 -25.71 16.14 36.33
C ASN A 181 -24.29 15.65 36.05
N LEU A 182 -24.01 14.33 36.14
CA LEU A 182 -22.71 13.74 35.80
C LEU A 182 -22.54 13.60 34.27
N LEU A 183 -23.59 13.24 33.55
CA LEU A 183 -23.58 13.24 32.09
C LEU A 183 -23.41 14.66 31.52
N GLN A 184 -24.08 15.65 32.12
CA GLN A 184 -23.89 17.08 31.80
C GLN A 184 -22.46 17.56 32.10
N LYS A 185 -21.89 17.13 33.26
CA LYS A 185 -20.48 17.43 33.58
C LYS A 185 -19.52 16.83 32.56
N HIS A 186 -19.76 15.59 32.13
CA HIS A 186 -18.99 14.96 31.08
C HIS A 186 -19.05 15.78 29.78
N ALA A 187 -20.26 16.16 29.34
CA ALA A 187 -20.45 16.97 28.12
C ALA A 187 -19.75 18.35 28.23
N ALA A 188 -19.76 18.98 29.42
CA ALA A 188 -19.07 20.24 29.66
C ALA A 188 -17.52 20.09 29.61
N LEU A 189 -16.97 18.99 30.11
CA LEU A 189 -15.53 18.69 29.99
C LEU A 189 -15.13 18.48 28.54
N PHE A 190 -15.90 17.66 27.80
CA PHE A 190 -15.68 17.37 26.41
C PHE A 190 -15.73 18.65 25.55
N GLY A 191 -16.78 19.48 25.72
CA GLY A 191 -16.94 20.75 25.01
C GLY A 191 -15.85 21.80 25.31
N LYS A 192 -15.14 21.66 26.45
CA LYS A 192 -13.96 22.47 26.80
C LYS A 192 -12.63 21.91 26.29
N GLY A 193 -12.66 20.83 25.52
CA GLY A 193 -11.45 20.16 25.03
C GLY A 193 -10.66 19.38 26.08
N LYS A 194 -11.24 19.15 27.27
CA LYS A 194 -10.62 18.38 28.35
C LYS A 194 -10.91 16.89 28.20
N TYR A 195 -10.45 16.31 27.07
CA TYR A 195 -10.83 14.96 26.64
C TYR A 195 -10.40 13.89 27.65
N ALA A 196 -9.18 13.94 28.16
CA ALA A 196 -8.70 12.96 29.16
C ALA A 196 -9.54 12.96 30.45
N GLU A 197 -9.97 14.14 30.94
CA GLU A 197 -10.86 14.25 32.12
C GLU A 197 -12.27 13.71 31.76
N ALA A 198 -12.76 13.98 30.55
CA ALA A 198 -14.05 13.49 30.07
C ALA A 198 -14.03 11.95 29.95
N THR A 199 -13.00 11.38 29.35
CA THR A 199 -12.82 9.92 29.22
C THR A 199 -12.77 9.24 30.57
N THR A 200 -12.00 9.77 31.51
CA THR A 200 -11.93 9.23 32.89
C THR A 200 -13.30 9.24 33.57
N LEU A 201 -14.07 10.32 33.43
CA LEU A 201 -15.43 10.39 33.97
C LEU A 201 -16.37 9.39 33.29
N ALA A 202 -16.33 9.29 31.96
CA ALA A 202 -17.17 8.37 31.21
C ALA A 202 -16.86 6.90 31.53
N GLN A 203 -15.59 6.52 31.71
CA GLN A 203 -15.19 5.18 32.16
C GLN A 203 -15.79 4.83 33.51
N ARG A 204 -15.75 5.76 34.48
CA ARG A 204 -16.39 5.56 35.80
C ARG A 204 -17.90 5.38 35.67
N LEU A 205 -18.55 6.24 34.85
CA LEU A 205 -20.00 6.15 34.62
C LEU A 205 -20.39 4.80 33.99
N ALA A 206 -19.64 4.33 32.99
CA ALA A 206 -19.90 3.02 32.37
C ALA A 206 -19.65 1.85 33.33
N ALA A 207 -18.70 1.98 34.26
CA ALA A 207 -18.46 0.97 35.31
C ALA A 207 -19.54 0.97 36.39
N ASP A 208 -19.97 2.17 36.84
CA ASP A 208 -20.99 2.33 37.91
C ASP A 208 -22.41 2.03 37.38
N TYR A 209 -22.67 2.26 36.08
CA TYR A 209 -23.98 2.10 35.43
C TYR A 209 -23.85 1.27 34.12
N PRO A 210 -23.47 -0.01 34.19
CA PRO A 210 -23.13 -0.84 33.02
C PRO A 210 -24.30 -1.12 32.07
N ASP A 211 -25.54 -0.96 32.51
CA ASP A 211 -26.76 -1.15 31.73
C ASP A 211 -27.39 0.17 31.24
N ASP A 212 -26.72 1.30 31.51
CA ASP A 212 -27.13 2.60 30.96
C ASP A 212 -26.38 2.93 29.67
N GLY A 213 -27.06 2.77 28.52
CA GLY A 213 -26.50 3.00 27.19
C GLY A 213 -25.96 4.44 27.00
N ALA A 214 -26.47 5.44 27.73
CA ALA A 214 -25.97 6.80 27.68
C ALA A 214 -24.52 6.93 28.20
N CYS A 215 -24.14 6.09 29.18
CA CYS A 215 -22.76 6.04 29.68
C CYS A 215 -21.79 5.49 28.62
N TRP A 216 -22.17 4.40 27.96
CA TRP A 216 -21.37 3.80 26.90
C TRP A 216 -21.29 4.68 25.67
N ARG A 217 -22.38 5.38 25.32
CA ARG A 217 -22.41 6.40 24.28
C ARG A 217 -21.41 7.54 24.57
N ALA A 218 -21.41 8.05 25.79
CA ALA A 218 -20.46 9.07 26.23
C ALA A 218 -19.00 8.58 26.18
N LEU A 219 -18.79 7.32 26.63
CA LEU A 219 -17.47 6.70 26.64
C LEU A 219 -16.95 6.49 25.21
N SER A 220 -17.77 5.98 24.29
CA SER A 220 -17.35 5.75 22.90
C SER A 220 -16.88 7.03 22.21
N ALA A 221 -17.62 8.15 22.35
CA ALA A 221 -17.24 9.44 21.78
C ALA A 221 -15.94 9.98 22.39
N SER A 222 -15.76 9.83 23.71
CA SER A 222 -14.55 10.29 24.39
C SER A 222 -13.31 9.47 24.00
N LEU A 223 -13.43 8.15 23.95
CA LEU A 223 -12.34 7.25 23.52
C LEU A 223 -11.93 7.48 22.07
N HIS A 224 -12.89 7.74 21.20
CA HIS A 224 -12.60 8.09 19.80
C HIS A 224 -11.75 9.36 19.73
N LYS A 225 -12.13 10.39 20.49
CA LYS A 225 -11.39 11.67 20.53
C LYS A 225 -9.99 11.53 21.11
N ASP A 226 -9.80 10.60 22.06
CA ASP A 226 -8.49 10.26 22.63
C ASP A 226 -7.64 9.37 21.70
N GLY A 227 -8.17 8.92 20.53
CA GLY A 227 -7.49 8.00 19.62
C GLY A 227 -7.40 6.55 20.14
N ARG A 228 -8.14 6.21 21.20
CA ARG A 228 -8.19 4.85 21.80
C ARG A 228 -9.21 3.98 21.07
N TYR A 229 -8.94 3.72 19.78
CA TYR A 229 -9.90 3.13 18.86
C TYR A 229 -10.35 1.71 19.24
N ALA A 230 -9.45 0.87 19.75
CA ALA A 230 -9.81 -0.48 20.19
C ALA A 230 -10.86 -0.43 21.31
N GLU A 231 -10.63 0.36 22.35
CA GLU A 231 -11.56 0.51 23.47
C GLU A 231 -12.86 1.22 23.05
N MET A 232 -12.75 2.16 22.09
CA MET A 232 -13.92 2.82 21.50
C MET A 232 -14.85 1.79 20.81
N ILE A 233 -14.30 0.82 20.09
CA ILE A 233 -15.10 -0.21 19.43
C ILE A 233 -15.88 -1.02 20.47
N ASP A 234 -15.24 -1.47 21.55
CA ASP A 234 -15.91 -2.22 22.61
C ASP A 234 -17.02 -1.39 23.28
N ALA A 235 -16.73 -0.13 23.59
CA ALA A 235 -17.73 0.80 24.17
C ALA A 235 -18.87 1.10 23.19
N GLY A 236 -18.56 1.28 21.90
CA GLY A 236 -19.53 1.51 20.84
C GLY A 236 -20.46 0.32 20.60
N LEU A 237 -19.92 -0.89 20.58
CA LEU A 237 -20.70 -2.13 20.46
C LEU A 237 -21.67 -2.26 21.64
N ARG A 238 -21.20 -2.01 22.86
CA ARG A 238 -22.08 -2.05 24.04
C ARG A 238 -23.14 -0.95 24.01
N ALA A 239 -22.79 0.26 23.52
CA ALA A 239 -23.74 1.33 23.37
C ALA A 239 -24.87 0.99 22.37
N VAL A 240 -24.57 0.42 21.19
CA VAL A 240 -25.59 0.07 20.20
C VAL A 240 -26.39 -1.21 20.57
N GLU A 241 -25.85 -2.06 21.45
CA GLU A 241 -26.59 -3.17 22.06
C GLU A 241 -27.68 -2.65 23.02
N LEU A 242 -27.32 -1.68 23.89
CA LEU A 242 -28.23 -1.08 24.86
C LEU A 242 -29.17 -0.03 24.24
N LEU A 243 -28.78 0.57 23.14
CA LEU A 243 -29.52 1.58 22.37
C LEU A 243 -29.60 1.17 20.89
N PRO A 244 -30.47 0.20 20.53
CA PRO A 244 -30.49 -0.36 19.16
C PRO A 244 -30.79 0.67 18.05
N ASP A 245 -31.54 1.72 18.37
CA ASP A 245 -31.93 2.78 17.42
C ASP A 245 -30.89 3.94 17.34
N GLU A 246 -29.73 3.78 18.03
CA GLU A 246 -28.68 4.80 18.09
C GLU A 246 -27.93 4.90 16.77
N VAL A 247 -28.13 6.01 16.06
CA VAL A 247 -27.57 6.23 14.71
C VAL A 247 -26.16 6.81 14.77
N LEU A 248 -25.94 7.81 15.62
CA LEU A 248 -24.66 8.54 15.65
C LEU A 248 -23.51 7.67 16.13
N VAL A 249 -23.74 6.82 17.15
CA VAL A 249 -22.72 5.86 17.60
C VAL A 249 -22.41 4.83 16.53
N ARG A 250 -23.43 4.36 15.77
CA ARG A 250 -23.21 3.44 14.65
C ARG A 250 -22.34 4.05 13.55
N ILE A 251 -22.55 5.33 13.23
CA ILE A 251 -21.71 6.07 12.27
C ILE A 251 -20.26 6.09 12.75
N LEU A 252 -20.05 6.51 14.01
CA LEU A 252 -18.73 6.61 14.60
C LEU A 252 -18.04 5.23 14.71
N LEU A 253 -18.81 4.21 15.09
CA LEU A 253 -18.34 2.82 15.17
C LEU A 253 -17.96 2.27 13.79
N ALA A 254 -18.80 2.48 12.76
CA ALA A 254 -18.52 2.05 11.39
C ALA A 254 -17.23 2.70 10.85
N ASP A 255 -17.06 4.00 11.07
CA ASP A 255 -15.86 4.70 10.63
C ASP A 255 -14.60 4.25 11.39
N THR A 256 -14.72 4.03 12.71
CA THR A 256 -13.60 3.51 13.52
C THR A 256 -13.22 2.09 13.10
N LEU A 257 -14.19 1.21 12.87
CA LEU A 257 -13.96 -0.15 12.37
C LEU A 257 -13.26 -0.12 10.98
N ARG A 258 -13.68 0.80 10.11
CA ARG A 258 -13.02 1.02 8.81
C ARG A 258 -11.56 1.46 8.97
N VAL A 259 -11.29 2.43 9.86
CA VAL A 259 -9.93 2.90 10.16
C VAL A 259 -9.06 1.77 10.72
N MET A 260 -9.65 0.88 11.53
CA MET A 260 -8.99 -0.29 12.08
C MET A 260 -8.96 -1.50 11.14
N SER A 261 -9.31 -1.31 9.85
CA SER A 261 -9.35 -2.36 8.81
C SER A 261 -10.30 -3.54 9.12
N ARG A 262 -11.24 -3.39 10.06
CA ARG A 262 -12.30 -4.36 10.38
C ARG A 262 -13.50 -4.17 9.44
N LEU A 263 -13.27 -4.33 8.13
CA LEU A 263 -14.18 -3.87 7.07
C LEU A 263 -15.52 -4.61 7.06
N ALA A 264 -15.55 -5.90 7.32
CA ALA A 264 -16.81 -6.67 7.36
C ALA A 264 -17.74 -6.19 8.48
N GLU A 265 -17.18 -5.86 9.64
CA GLU A 265 -17.94 -5.34 10.77
C GLU A 265 -18.39 -3.90 10.52
N ALA A 266 -17.55 -3.09 9.86
CA ALA A 266 -17.91 -1.74 9.43
C ALA A 266 -19.12 -1.77 8.46
N ASP A 267 -19.11 -2.68 7.47
CA ASP A 267 -20.21 -2.87 6.51
C ASP A 267 -21.51 -3.26 7.22
N GLU A 268 -21.43 -4.18 8.21
CA GLU A 268 -22.60 -4.57 9.01
C GLU A 268 -23.19 -3.37 9.78
N GLN A 269 -22.34 -2.53 10.41
CA GLN A 269 -22.83 -1.34 11.11
C GLN A 269 -23.45 -0.33 10.16
N CYS A 270 -22.87 -0.14 8.96
CA CYS A 270 -23.44 0.71 7.91
C CYS A 270 -24.80 0.19 7.44
N ARG A 271 -24.95 -1.11 7.19
CA ARG A 271 -26.22 -1.71 6.78
C ARG A 271 -27.28 -1.52 7.84
N ARG A 272 -26.97 -1.82 9.11
CA ARG A 272 -27.90 -1.59 10.24
C ARG A 272 -28.33 -0.14 10.38
N LEU A 273 -27.39 0.79 10.18
CA LEU A 273 -27.68 2.21 10.19
C LEU A 273 -28.64 2.60 9.08
N LEU A 274 -28.39 2.12 7.84
CA LEU A 274 -29.22 2.45 6.69
C LEU A 274 -30.59 1.73 6.69
N GLU A 275 -30.73 0.61 7.40
CA GLU A 275 -32.05 0.02 7.73
C GLU A 275 -32.87 0.98 8.62
N LEU A 276 -32.23 1.62 9.62
CA LEU A 276 -32.90 2.57 10.50
C LEU A 276 -33.16 3.93 9.84
N ARG A 277 -32.23 4.38 8.99
CA ARG A 277 -32.24 5.68 8.32
C ARG A 277 -31.71 5.56 6.89
N PRO A 278 -32.51 5.11 5.91
CA PRO A 278 -32.08 4.87 4.53
C PRO A 278 -31.44 6.08 3.84
N ASP A 279 -31.93 7.27 4.15
CA ASP A 279 -31.47 8.53 3.55
C ASP A 279 -30.59 9.36 4.49
N HIS A 280 -29.77 8.71 5.33
CA HIS A 280 -28.83 9.42 6.19
C HIS A 280 -27.53 9.76 5.43
N PRO A 281 -27.26 11.06 5.10
CA PRO A 281 -26.15 11.41 4.20
C PRO A 281 -24.80 10.94 4.71
N GLU A 282 -24.52 11.12 6.01
CA GLU A 282 -23.25 10.71 6.62
C GLU A 282 -23.14 9.18 6.69
N GLY A 283 -24.23 8.47 6.95
CA GLY A 283 -24.25 7.01 6.91
C GLY A 283 -23.91 6.47 5.51
N LEU A 284 -24.51 7.05 4.47
CA LEU A 284 -24.22 6.73 3.07
C LEU A 284 -22.78 7.05 2.70
N ARG A 285 -22.24 8.18 3.16
CA ARG A 285 -20.85 8.57 2.95
C ARG A 285 -19.87 7.56 3.54
N ILE A 286 -20.05 7.20 4.82
CA ILE A 286 -19.19 6.19 5.48
C ILE A 286 -19.34 4.83 4.82
N HIS A 287 -20.59 4.43 4.47
CA HIS A 287 -20.79 3.18 3.74
C HIS A 287 -20.07 3.19 2.39
N GLY A 288 -20.07 4.30 1.67
CA GLY A 288 -19.31 4.47 0.43
C GLY A 288 -17.80 4.24 0.63
N LEU A 289 -17.21 4.78 1.70
CA LEU A 289 -15.80 4.53 2.05
C LEU A 289 -15.53 3.07 2.43
N VAL A 290 -16.45 2.44 3.17
CA VAL A 290 -16.36 1.01 3.54
C VAL A 290 -16.47 0.12 2.30
N LEU A 291 -17.44 0.36 1.41
CA LEU A 291 -17.61 -0.36 0.16
C LEU A 291 -16.39 -0.21 -0.75
N PHE A 292 -15.83 1.00 -0.82
CA PHE A 292 -14.61 1.24 -1.56
C PHE A 292 -13.43 0.41 -1.01
N ALA A 293 -13.25 0.40 0.32
CA ALA A 293 -12.23 -0.43 0.97
C ALA A 293 -12.47 -1.94 0.76
N LEU A 294 -13.74 -2.38 0.68
CA LEU A 294 -14.15 -3.75 0.34
C LEU A 294 -14.03 -4.08 -1.17
N ARG A 295 -13.45 -3.19 -1.99
CA ARG A 295 -13.30 -3.37 -3.44
C ARG A 295 -14.63 -3.51 -4.21
N ARG A 296 -15.63 -2.77 -3.77
CA ARG A 296 -16.95 -2.67 -4.41
C ARG A 296 -17.17 -1.23 -4.92
N PRO A 297 -16.38 -0.78 -5.93
CA PRO A 297 -16.30 0.63 -6.31
C PRO A 297 -17.60 1.17 -6.91
N GLU A 298 -18.35 0.38 -7.67
CA GLU A 298 -19.62 0.82 -8.27
C GLU A 298 -20.65 1.14 -7.20
N GLU A 299 -20.76 0.30 -6.18
CA GLU A 299 -21.65 0.51 -5.04
C GLU A 299 -21.17 1.68 -4.17
N ALA A 300 -19.86 1.82 -4.01
CA ALA A 300 -19.26 2.95 -3.30
C ALA A 300 -19.61 4.28 -3.96
N ILE A 301 -19.46 4.38 -5.28
CA ILE A 301 -19.83 5.57 -6.06
C ILE A 301 -21.32 5.86 -5.92
N ALA A 302 -22.20 4.84 -6.03
CA ALA A 302 -23.63 5.00 -5.89
C ALA A 302 -24.03 5.54 -4.50
N ALA A 303 -23.46 4.98 -3.42
CA ALA A 303 -23.68 5.45 -2.06
C ALA A 303 -23.20 6.90 -1.86
N CYS A 304 -22.00 7.23 -2.36
CA CYS A 304 -21.45 8.59 -2.26
C CYS A 304 -22.27 9.60 -3.09
N ARG A 305 -22.74 9.26 -4.30
CA ARG A 305 -23.63 10.12 -5.10
C ARG A 305 -24.92 10.38 -4.36
N ARG A 306 -25.53 9.35 -3.77
CA ARG A 306 -26.74 9.52 -2.98
C ARG A 306 -26.53 10.41 -1.75
N ALA A 307 -25.37 10.30 -1.08
CA ALA A 307 -25.01 11.19 0.03
C ALA A 307 -24.94 12.67 -0.42
N VAL A 308 -24.33 12.94 -1.59
CA VAL A 308 -24.26 14.30 -2.16
C VAL A 308 -25.62 14.82 -2.57
N GLU A 309 -26.48 14.01 -3.19
CA GLU A 309 -27.86 14.39 -3.54
C GLU A 309 -28.68 14.85 -2.33
N LEU A 310 -28.53 14.12 -1.20
CA LEU A 310 -29.25 14.43 0.04
C LEU A 310 -28.66 15.64 0.78
N ALA A 311 -27.37 15.89 0.64
CA ALA A 311 -26.67 16.96 1.35
C ALA A 311 -25.65 17.70 0.47
N PRO A 312 -26.08 18.37 -0.64
CA PRO A 312 -25.15 18.99 -1.60
C PRO A 312 -24.36 20.17 -1.02
N GLY A 313 -24.81 20.72 0.10
CA GLY A 313 -24.16 21.82 0.81
C GLY A 313 -23.12 21.36 1.86
N LEU A 314 -22.88 20.07 2.03
CA LEU A 314 -21.84 19.55 2.94
C LEU A 314 -20.57 19.22 2.18
N ALA A 315 -19.42 19.64 2.73
CA ALA A 315 -18.11 19.39 2.12
C ALA A 315 -17.75 17.89 2.11
N ALA A 316 -17.96 17.18 3.22
CA ALA A 316 -17.54 15.79 3.39
C ALA A 316 -18.12 14.81 2.36
N PRO A 317 -19.44 14.80 2.02
CA PRO A 317 -19.95 13.96 0.94
C PRO A 317 -19.32 14.28 -0.42
N ASN A 318 -19.18 15.57 -0.77
CA ASN A 318 -18.56 16.01 -2.02
C ASN A 318 -17.10 15.57 -2.11
N GLY A 319 -16.32 15.76 -1.04
CA GLY A 319 -14.92 15.36 -0.96
C GLY A 319 -14.74 13.83 -1.06
N THR A 320 -15.61 13.07 -0.38
CA THR A 320 -15.59 11.60 -0.43
C THR A 320 -15.91 11.08 -1.83
N LEU A 321 -16.93 11.62 -2.50
CA LEU A 321 -17.25 11.25 -3.88
C LEU A 321 -16.07 11.55 -4.81
N GLY A 322 -15.49 12.74 -4.69
CA GLY A 322 -14.30 13.12 -5.47
C GLY A 322 -13.12 12.18 -5.24
N PHE A 323 -12.87 11.78 -4.00
CA PHE A 323 -11.83 10.81 -3.67
C PHE A 323 -12.09 9.42 -4.31
N VAL A 324 -13.28 8.87 -4.16
CA VAL A 324 -13.61 7.54 -4.71
C VAL A 324 -13.50 7.55 -6.25
N LEU A 325 -13.97 8.61 -6.90
CA LEU A 325 -13.85 8.78 -8.36
C LEU A 325 -12.39 8.90 -8.81
N LEU A 326 -11.54 9.63 -8.06
CA LEU A 326 -10.11 9.76 -8.35
C LEU A 326 -9.42 8.40 -8.35
N GLU A 327 -9.68 7.60 -7.34
CA GLU A 327 -9.08 6.26 -7.22
C GLU A 327 -9.56 5.28 -8.33
N GLN A 328 -10.72 5.58 -8.96
CA GLN A 328 -11.23 4.85 -10.12
C GLN A 328 -10.77 5.43 -11.47
N GLY A 329 -9.90 6.44 -11.46
CA GLY A 329 -9.37 7.06 -12.68
C GLY A 329 -10.32 8.06 -13.35
N ALA A 330 -11.47 8.36 -12.76
CA ALA A 330 -12.41 9.39 -13.25
C ALA A 330 -11.96 10.80 -12.85
N THR A 331 -10.73 11.17 -13.23
CA THR A 331 -9.97 12.34 -12.73
C THR A 331 -10.72 13.66 -12.92
N GLN A 332 -11.35 13.88 -14.09
CA GLN A 332 -12.06 15.13 -14.38
C GLN A 332 -13.30 15.32 -13.51
N GLU A 333 -14.08 14.26 -13.36
CA GLU A 333 -15.28 14.30 -12.50
C GLU A 333 -14.87 14.46 -11.03
N ALA A 334 -13.84 13.71 -10.58
CA ALA A 334 -13.28 13.81 -9.24
C ALA A 334 -12.89 15.24 -8.89
N LEU A 335 -12.18 15.92 -9.80
CA LEU A 335 -11.73 17.29 -9.61
C LEU A 335 -12.90 18.26 -9.41
N GLY A 336 -13.99 18.08 -10.14
CA GLY A 336 -15.20 18.90 -9.97
C GLY A 336 -15.78 18.80 -8.56
N TRP A 337 -15.89 17.58 -8.03
CA TRP A 337 -16.40 17.33 -6.68
C TRP A 337 -15.43 17.79 -5.57
N LEU A 338 -14.12 17.59 -5.74
CA LEU A 338 -13.12 18.06 -4.79
C LEU A 338 -13.09 19.59 -4.70
N ARG A 339 -13.15 20.29 -5.84
CA ARG A 339 -13.26 21.76 -5.86
C ARG A 339 -14.51 22.23 -5.14
N ARG A 340 -15.66 21.58 -5.41
CA ARG A 340 -16.91 21.91 -4.74
C ARG A 340 -16.81 21.74 -3.23
N ALA A 341 -16.20 20.68 -2.76
CA ALA A 341 -15.98 20.46 -1.33
C ALA A 341 -15.14 21.57 -0.69
N ILE A 342 -14.05 22.00 -1.35
CA ILE A 342 -13.16 23.08 -0.86
C ILE A 342 -13.87 24.46 -0.90
N GLU A 343 -14.77 24.70 -1.86
CA GLU A 343 -15.60 25.90 -1.88
C GLU A 343 -16.54 25.96 -0.67
N ILE A 344 -17.11 24.79 -0.28
CA ILE A 344 -18.02 24.69 0.86
C ILE A 344 -17.25 24.82 2.18
N ASP A 345 -16.18 24.05 2.35
CA ASP A 345 -15.28 24.13 3.51
C ASP A 345 -13.83 24.36 3.08
N PRO A 346 -13.42 25.61 2.99
CA PRO A 346 -12.04 25.94 2.67
C PRO A 346 -11.00 25.50 3.71
N THR A 347 -11.40 25.06 4.89
CA THR A 347 -10.48 24.64 5.96
C THR A 347 -10.18 23.14 5.93
N ASP A 348 -10.86 22.36 5.10
CA ASP A 348 -10.61 20.94 4.91
C ASP A 348 -9.30 20.71 4.14
N ASN A 349 -8.21 20.57 4.90
CA ASN A 349 -6.87 20.31 4.38
C ASN A 349 -6.73 18.94 3.71
N VAL A 350 -7.55 17.98 4.08
CA VAL A 350 -7.51 16.62 3.53
C VAL A 350 -8.07 16.60 2.12
N THR A 351 -9.26 17.17 1.93
CA THR A 351 -9.86 17.33 0.60
C THR A 351 -8.97 18.21 -0.29
N HIS A 352 -8.34 19.26 0.28
CA HIS A 352 -7.42 20.10 -0.49
C HIS A 352 -6.18 19.30 -0.94
N SER A 353 -5.56 18.49 -0.07
CA SER A 353 -4.46 17.59 -0.45
C SER A 353 -4.88 16.56 -1.51
N SER A 354 -6.08 15.98 -1.38
CA SER A 354 -6.64 15.05 -2.38
C SER A 354 -6.84 15.73 -3.74
N MET A 355 -7.27 16.98 -3.75
CA MET A 355 -7.38 17.78 -4.99
C MET A 355 -6.01 18.01 -5.63
N LEU A 356 -4.99 18.37 -4.84
CA LEU A 356 -3.63 18.59 -5.36
C LEU A 356 -3.05 17.29 -5.91
N PHE A 357 -3.30 16.16 -5.26
CA PHE A 357 -2.93 14.85 -5.76
C PHE A 357 -3.65 14.53 -7.09
N CYS A 358 -4.95 14.84 -7.20
CA CYS A 358 -5.73 14.69 -8.43
C CYS A 358 -5.13 15.51 -9.59
N ILE A 359 -4.83 16.77 -9.34
CA ILE A 359 -4.24 17.68 -10.33
C ILE A 359 -2.88 17.18 -10.82
N ALA A 360 -2.04 16.67 -9.92
CA ALA A 360 -0.72 16.12 -10.27
C ALA A 360 -0.79 14.89 -11.19
N HIS A 361 -1.95 14.20 -11.24
CA HIS A 361 -2.19 13.07 -12.13
C HIS A 361 -2.94 13.43 -13.42
N SER A 362 -3.43 14.67 -13.54
CA SER A 362 -4.21 15.12 -14.69
C SER A 362 -3.31 15.69 -15.80
N SER A 363 -3.68 15.40 -17.06
CA SER A 363 -3.07 15.99 -18.25
C SER A 363 -3.51 17.45 -18.53
N ASP A 364 -4.56 17.91 -17.85
CA ASP A 364 -5.20 19.20 -18.17
C ASP A 364 -4.57 20.38 -17.42
N PHE A 365 -3.55 20.11 -16.61
CA PHE A 365 -2.84 21.13 -15.86
C PHE A 365 -1.41 21.28 -16.36
N ASP A 366 -1.09 22.48 -16.80
CA ASP A 366 0.30 22.86 -17.03
C ASP A 366 1.07 23.04 -15.69
N PRO A 367 2.40 23.06 -15.72
CA PRO A 367 3.21 23.23 -14.52
C PRO A 367 2.90 24.50 -13.72
N GLU A 368 2.58 25.62 -14.39
CA GLU A 368 2.29 26.89 -13.72
C GLU A 368 0.99 26.81 -12.92
N MET A 369 -0.05 26.22 -13.50
CA MET A 369 -1.32 25.99 -12.81
C MET A 369 -1.14 25.04 -11.62
N LEU A 370 -0.36 23.95 -11.78
CA LEU A 370 -0.05 23.02 -10.70
C LEU A 370 0.60 23.73 -9.51
N VAL A 371 1.64 24.52 -9.78
CA VAL A 371 2.34 25.31 -8.74
C VAL A 371 1.43 26.34 -8.09
N ALA A 372 0.60 27.03 -8.90
CA ALA A 372 -0.35 28.01 -8.37
C ALA A 372 -1.34 27.40 -7.38
N GLU A 373 -1.87 26.21 -7.66
CA GLU A 373 -2.79 25.51 -6.75
C GLU A 373 -2.08 25.08 -5.46
N HIS A 374 -0.83 24.57 -5.52
CA HIS A 374 -0.04 24.26 -4.34
C HIS A 374 0.27 25.51 -3.49
N ARG A 375 0.60 26.63 -4.12
CA ARG A 375 0.81 27.89 -3.41
C ARG A 375 -0.45 28.39 -2.71
N LYS A 376 -1.66 28.14 -3.24
CA LYS A 376 -2.92 28.45 -2.55
C LYS A 376 -3.07 27.65 -1.26
N PHE A 377 -2.64 26.38 -1.25
CA PHE A 377 -2.58 25.57 -0.02
C PHE A 377 -1.63 26.21 1.00
N GLY A 378 -0.38 26.53 0.60
CA GLY A 378 0.58 27.19 1.47
C GLY A 378 0.06 28.52 2.02
N GLN A 379 -0.48 29.38 1.16
CA GLN A 379 -1.06 30.68 1.59
C GLN A 379 -2.16 30.55 2.64
N ARG A 380 -2.89 29.43 2.64
CA ARG A 380 -3.97 29.20 3.60
C ARG A 380 -3.46 28.74 4.95
N TYR A 381 -2.46 27.87 4.98
CA TYR A 381 -2.02 27.19 6.19
C TYR A 381 -0.73 27.75 6.79
N ASP A 382 0.09 28.46 6.00
CA ASP A 382 1.29 29.12 6.50
C ASP A 382 0.96 30.20 7.54
N ASN A 383 1.73 30.24 8.59
CA ASN A 383 1.56 31.25 9.64
C ASN A 383 2.20 32.60 9.27
N HIS A 384 1.53 33.37 8.43
CA HIS A 384 2.00 34.70 7.98
C HIS A 384 2.27 35.71 9.10
N LYS A 385 1.76 35.49 10.32
CA LYS A 385 1.97 36.37 11.48
C LYS A 385 3.28 36.08 12.21
N ARG A 386 3.89 34.94 11.96
CA ARG A 386 5.14 34.55 12.59
C ARG A 386 6.31 35.14 11.80
N LYS A 387 7.12 35.96 12.46
CA LYS A 387 8.45 36.26 11.88
C LYS A 387 9.17 34.95 11.73
N ARG A 388 9.73 34.65 10.55
CA ARG A 388 10.51 33.46 10.18
C ARG A 388 11.65 33.12 11.17
N THR A 389 11.93 34.06 12.08
CA THR A 389 12.94 34.01 13.15
C THR A 389 12.37 33.69 14.53
N ALA A 390 11.35 32.82 14.65
CA ALA A 390 11.09 32.26 15.97
C ALA A 390 12.36 31.52 16.41
N ALA A 391 13.02 32.08 17.40
CA ALA A 391 14.33 31.61 17.84
C ALA A 391 14.22 30.19 18.38
N PHE A 392 14.67 29.21 17.59
CA PHE A 392 14.91 27.87 18.09
C PHE A 392 16.11 27.94 19.06
N SER A 393 15.97 27.26 20.19
CA SER A 393 17.03 27.21 21.22
C SER A 393 18.08 26.13 20.95
N ASN A 394 18.05 25.52 19.74
CA ASN A 394 19.00 24.49 19.34
C ASN A 394 20.42 25.07 19.32
N PRO A 395 21.42 24.40 19.92
CA PRO A 395 22.80 24.87 19.88
C PRO A 395 23.31 24.92 18.45
N ARG A 396 23.90 26.07 18.06
CA ARG A 396 24.47 26.29 16.70
C ARG A 396 25.88 25.73 16.60
N ASP A 397 25.98 24.40 16.79
CA ASP A 397 27.24 23.66 16.60
C ASP A 397 27.09 22.75 15.37
N PRO A 398 27.84 23.02 14.29
CA PRO A 398 27.77 22.23 13.05
C PRO A 398 28.23 20.78 13.22
N ALA A 399 29.09 20.49 14.21
CA ALA A 399 29.72 19.19 14.39
C ALA A 399 28.94 18.23 15.31
N ARG A 400 27.95 18.73 16.06
CA ARG A 400 27.24 17.91 17.02
C ARG A 400 26.34 16.85 16.34
N GLN A 401 25.94 15.85 17.12
CA GLN A 401 24.93 14.89 16.69
C GLN A 401 23.59 15.59 16.39
N LEU A 402 23.01 15.31 15.22
CA LEU A 402 21.74 15.87 14.76
C LEU A 402 20.57 15.01 15.23
N ARG A 403 19.50 15.65 15.68
CA ARG A 403 18.21 15.03 15.91
C ARG A 403 17.35 15.22 14.68
N VAL A 404 17.15 14.15 13.90
CA VAL A 404 16.38 14.17 12.65
C VAL A 404 15.05 13.46 12.85
N GLY A 405 13.96 14.17 12.66
CA GLY A 405 12.59 13.64 12.75
C GLY A 405 12.09 13.24 11.38
N PHE A 406 11.64 12.01 11.20
CA PHE A 406 10.95 11.51 10.02
C PHE A 406 9.46 11.39 10.30
N VAL A 407 8.64 12.08 9.53
CA VAL A 407 7.18 12.16 9.70
C VAL A 407 6.48 11.48 8.54
N SER A 408 5.67 10.46 8.79
CA SER A 408 4.91 9.77 7.75
C SER A 408 3.70 9.01 8.30
N GLY A 409 2.66 8.90 7.48
CA GLY A 409 1.57 7.93 7.67
C GLY A 409 1.91 6.54 7.11
N ASP A 410 3.09 6.33 6.53
CA ASP A 410 3.41 5.17 5.68
C ASP A 410 4.64 4.38 6.15
N LEU A 411 4.97 4.44 7.46
CA LEU A 411 6.08 3.69 8.05
C LEU A 411 5.69 2.24 8.41
N PHE A 412 5.04 1.56 7.49
CA PHE A 412 4.62 0.16 7.53
C PHE A 412 4.77 -0.42 6.11
N ASN A 413 4.21 -1.59 5.79
CA ASN A 413 4.33 -2.18 4.45
C ASN A 413 3.68 -1.30 3.36
N HIS A 414 4.42 -0.32 2.89
CA HIS A 414 4.00 0.69 1.92
C HIS A 414 5.14 1.04 0.95
N ALA A 415 4.81 1.60 -0.21
CA ALA A 415 5.79 2.00 -1.21
C ALA A 415 6.85 2.99 -0.65
N VAL A 416 6.44 3.98 0.14
CA VAL A 416 7.36 4.94 0.80
C VAL A 416 8.36 4.20 1.70
N ALA A 417 7.88 3.26 2.51
CA ALA A 417 8.74 2.47 3.39
C ALA A 417 9.73 1.61 2.60
N SER A 418 9.33 1.05 1.46
CA SER A 418 10.22 0.23 0.62
C SER A 418 11.43 1.01 0.09
N TYR A 419 11.31 2.32 -0.06
CA TYR A 419 12.41 3.22 -0.42
C TYR A 419 13.16 3.75 0.81
N ALA A 420 12.44 4.08 1.89
CA ALA A 420 13.04 4.71 3.06
C ALA A 420 13.84 3.73 3.93
N VAL A 421 13.29 2.53 4.20
CA VAL A 421 13.93 1.53 5.11
C VAL A 421 15.38 1.22 4.72
N PRO A 422 15.70 0.90 3.44
CA PRO A 422 17.07 0.58 3.08
C PRO A 422 18.06 1.74 3.31
N VAL A 423 17.59 2.98 3.20
CA VAL A 423 18.40 4.18 3.49
C VAL A 423 18.58 4.36 4.99
N ILE A 424 17.51 4.21 5.78
CA ILE A 424 17.52 4.33 7.24
C ILE A 424 18.45 3.30 7.87
N GLU A 425 18.42 2.04 7.41
CA GLU A 425 19.32 0.97 7.88
C GLU A 425 20.80 1.30 7.64
N ARG A 426 21.12 1.97 6.53
CA ARG A 426 22.51 2.41 6.23
C ARG A 426 22.86 3.70 6.96
N LEU A 427 21.91 4.63 7.08
CA LEU A 427 22.09 5.88 7.82
C LEU A 427 22.35 5.64 9.32
N ALA A 428 21.85 4.54 9.87
CA ALA A 428 22.08 4.14 11.27
C ALA A 428 23.56 3.93 11.61
N ALA A 429 24.43 3.69 10.63
CA ALA A 429 25.88 3.64 10.83
C ALA A 429 26.51 5.02 11.08
N ASP A 430 25.82 6.11 10.76
CA ASP A 430 26.26 7.47 11.04
C ASP A 430 25.91 7.88 12.47
N THR A 431 26.86 7.77 13.38
CA THR A 431 26.70 8.15 14.80
C THR A 431 26.45 9.65 15.00
N GLY A 432 26.66 10.46 13.95
CA GLY A 432 26.32 11.89 13.92
C GLY A 432 24.83 12.21 13.76
N ILE A 433 23.98 11.17 13.62
CA ILE A 433 22.54 11.32 13.43
C ILE A 433 21.75 10.48 14.42
N ALA A 434 20.86 11.11 15.17
CA ALA A 434 19.86 10.48 16.03
C ALA A 434 18.51 10.53 15.34
N MET A 435 17.97 9.38 14.95
CA MET A 435 16.74 9.28 14.16
C MET A 435 15.50 9.16 15.05
N HIS A 436 14.54 10.05 14.83
CA HIS A 436 13.25 10.09 15.52
C HIS A 436 12.13 9.84 14.50
N PHE A 437 11.27 8.87 14.74
CA PHE A 437 10.17 8.53 13.82
C PHE A 437 8.82 8.90 14.43
N TYR A 438 7.99 9.55 13.62
CA TYR A 438 6.62 9.95 13.95
C TYR A 438 5.66 9.29 12.98
N HIS A 439 5.13 8.15 13.43
CA HIS A 439 4.24 7.31 12.63
C HIS A 439 2.79 7.77 12.78
N ASN A 440 2.20 8.27 11.70
CA ASN A 440 0.82 8.79 11.70
C ASN A 440 -0.18 7.75 11.17
N HIS A 441 -0.10 6.52 11.68
CA HIS A 441 -1.02 5.44 11.35
C HIS A 441 -1.24 4.53 12.56
N VAL A 442 -2.42 3.88 12.61
CA VAL A 442 -2.74 2.93 13.69
C VAL A 442 -2.08 1.58 13.51
N GLU A 443 -1.81 1.20 12.26
CA GLU A 443 -1.21 -0.08 11.91
C GLU A 443 0.31 -0.01 12.00
N GLU A 444 0.89 -1.01 12.65
CA GLU A 444 2.32 -1.25 12.70
C GLU A 444 2.58 -2.73 12.35
N ASP A 445 3.62 -3.00 11.58
CA ASP A 445 3.96 -4.33 11.07
C ASP A 445 5.47 -4.60 11.13
N ALA A 446 5.90 -5.72 10.55
CA ALA A 446 7.32 -6.08 10.47
C ALA A 446 8.19 -5.00 9.79
N THR A 447 7.63 -4.20 8.89
CA THR A 447 8.33 -3.06 8.27
C THR A 447 8.48 -1.92 9.28
N SER A 448 7.45 -1.64 10.09
CA SER A 448 7.54 -0.70 11.20
C SER A 448 8.63 -1.09 12.19
N ASP A 449 8.77 -2.40 12.47
CA ASP A 449 9.80 -2.91 13.40
C ASP A 449 11.22 -2.70 12.86
N ARG A 450 11.43 -2.73 11.55
CA ARG A 450 12.70 -2.37 10.91
C ARG A 450 13.06 -0.89 11.16
N PHE A 451 12.13 0.04 11.11
CA PHE A 451 12.37 1.44 11.49
C PHE A 451 12.69 1.56 12.99
N LYS A 452 11.89 0.88 13.84
CA LYS A 452 12.06 0.90 15.30
C LYS A 452 13.43 0.38 15.73
N ALA A 453 13.99 -0.61 15.04
CA ALA A 453 15.32 -1.17 15.31
C ALA A 453 16.44 -0.11 15.22
N HIS A 454 16.25 0.96 14.47
CA HIS A 454 17.21 2.04 14.26
C HIS A 454 16.77 3.37 14.88
N ALA A 455 15.62 3.38 15.55
CA ALA A 455 15.06 4.59 16.13
C ALA A 455 15.71 4.97 17.47
N THR A 456 16.20 6.19 17.59
CA THR A 456 16.45 6.81 18.89
C THR A 456 15.13 7.07 19.62
N CYS A 457 14.08 7.36 18.86
CA CYS A 457 12.73 7.56 19.37
C CYS A 457 11.69 7.14 18.31
N TRP A 458 10.74 6.29 18.69
CA TRP A 458 9.55 5.96 17.89
C TRP A 458 8.31 6.51 18.59
N ARG A 459 7.46 7.20 17.85
CA ARG A 459 6.18 7.72 18.35
C ARG A 459 5.06 7.43 17.38
N ASN A 460 4.05 6.73 17.83
CA ASN A 460 2.78 6.70 17.12
C ASN A 460 2.02 7.99 17.45
N VAL A 461 1.68 8.76 16.41
CA VAL A 461 1.01 10.06 16.49
C VAL A 461 -0.36 10.05 15.82
N ALA A 462 -0.87 8.88 15.47
CA ALA A 462 -2.22 8.71 14.95
C ALA A 462 -3.25 9.25 15.96
N GLY A 463 -4.23 9.99 15.47
CA GLY A 463 -5.27 10.61 16.32
C GLY A 463 -4.85 11.88 17.04
N MET A 464 -3.56 12.27 17.04
CA MET A 464 -3.15 13.57 17.61
C MET A 464 -3.63 14.73 16.73
N SER A 465 -4.13 15.80 17.34
CA SER A 465 -4.39 17.06 16.63
C SER A 465 -3.07 17.67 16.11
N ASP A 466 -3.14 18.48 15.04
CA ASP A 466 -1.94 19.13 14.47
C ASP A 466 -1.25 20.05 15.50
N GLN A 467 -2.01 20.70 16.37
CA GLN A 467 -1.44 21.51 17.45
C GLN A 467 -0.67 20.66 18.48
N ALA A 468 -1.25 19.56 18.93
CA ALA A 468 -0.58 18.66 19.89
C ALA A 468 0.65 17.99 19.23
N PHE A 469 0.57 17.65 17.97
CA PHE A 469 1.68 17.10 17.20
C PHE A 469 2.82 18.11 17.03
N LEU A 470 2.51 19.36 16.67
CA LEU A 470 3.49 20.46 16.59
C LEU A 470 4.22 20.68 17.91
N GLU A 471 3.47 20.72 19.02
CA GLU A 471 4.04 20.87 20.37
C GLU A 471 4.97 19.69 20.71
N ARG A 472 4.60 18.47 20.31
CA ARG A 472 5.42 17.28 20.48
C ARG A 472 6.75 17.38 19.73
N LEU A 473 6.74 17.76 18.43
CA LEU A 473 7.94 17.94 17.63
C LEU A 473 8.88 18.98 18.24
N ARG A 474 8.32 20.12 18.71
CA ARG A 474 9.09 21.18 19.36
C ARG A 474 9.69 20.75 20.69
N ASN A 475 8.95 19.99 21.49
CA ASN A 475 9.43 19.47 22.78
C ASN A 475 10.56 18.45 22.62
N ASP A 476 10.56 17.68 21.53
CA ASP A 476 11.62 16.74 21.20
C ASP A 476 12.89 17.45 20.66
N ARG A 477 12.82 18.78 20.43
CA ARG A 477 13.94 19.65 20.00
C ARG A 477 14.68 19.12 18.79
N LEU A 478 13.93 18.74 17.77
CA LEU A 478 14.50 18.29 16.51
C LEU A 478 15.29 19.40 15.84
N ASP A 479 16.35 19.04 15.14
CA ASP A 479 17.17 19.96 14.34
C ASP A 479 16.63 20.05 12.92
N ILE A 480 16.30 18.89 12.38
CA ILE A 480 15.75 18.74 11.03
C ILE A 480 14.50 17.87 11.12
N VAL A 481 13.44 18.26 10.41
CA VAL A 481 12.27 17.43 10.18
C VAL A 481 12.20 17.10 8.69
N ILE A 482 11.99 15.83 8.38
CA ILE A 482 11.78 15.33 7.02
C ILE A 482 10.35 14.79 6.94
N ASP A 483 9.53 15.43 6.10
CA ASP A 483 8.22 14.95 5.71
C ASP A 483 8.37 13.89 4.61
N LEU A 484 7.78 12.71 4.81
CA LEU A 484 7.79 11.62 3.82
C LEU A 484 6.42 11.41 3.16
N SER A 485 5.50 12.33 3.34
CA SER A 485 4.12 12.21 2.83
C SER A 485 3.78 13.21 1.73
N GLY A 486 4.18 14.48 1.87
CA GLY A 486 3.69 15.53 1.00
C GLY A 486 2.15 15.57 1.00
N HIS A 487 1.51 15.71 -0.15
CA HIS A 487 0.04 15.74 -0.28
C HIS A 487 -0.59 14.34 -0.41
N THR A 488 0.07 13.28 0.03
CA THR A 488 -0.57 11.96 0.14
C THR A 488 -1.42 11.87 1.42
N GLY A 489 -2.12 10.75 1.59
CA GLY A 489 -2.96 10.53 2.76
C GLY A 489 -2.19 10.59 4.08
N ARG A 490 -2.87 10.99 5.16
CA ARG A 490 -2.31 11.07 6.53
C ARG A 490 -1.08 11.99 6.66
N ASN A 491 -0.94 12.98 5.78
CA ASN A 491 0.12 13.98 5.91
C ASN A 491 -0.09 14.87 7.15
N ARG A 492 0.94 15.59 7.53
CA ARG A 492 0.95 16.54 8.64
C ARG A 492 1.43 17.93 8.21
N LEU A 493 1.20 18.27 6.94
CA LEU A 493 1.66 19.54 6.36
C LEU A 493 1.13 20.75 7.10
N VAL A 494 -0.10 20.73 7.61
CA VAL A 494 -0.68 21.83 8.41
C VAL A 494 0.12 22.10 9.70
N ALA A 495 0.60 21.06 10.37
CA ALA A 495 1.48 21.21 11.52
C ALA A 495 2.86 21.75 11.11
N LEU A 496 3.41 21.25 10.00
CA LEU A 496 4.72 21.68 9.47
C LEU A 496 4.67 23.11 8.92
N ALA A 497 3.53 23.59 8.42
CA ALA A 497 3.30 24.98 8.06
C ALA A 497 3.47 25.96 9.25
N GLN A 498 3.45 25.46 10.50
CA GLN A 498 3.68 26.24 11.70
C GLN A 498 5.16 26.21 12.17
N ARG A 499 6.07 25.69 11.36
CA ARG A 499 7.50 25.56 11.62
C ARG A 499 7.80 24.73 12.88
N ALA A 500 8.02 23.44 12.70
CA ALA A 500 8.26 22.49 13.78
C ALA A 500 9.74 22.42 14.22
N ALA A 501 10.68 22.66 13.30
CA ALA A 501 12.14 22.55 13.51
C ALA A 501 12.91 23.67 12.81
N PRO A 502 14.19 23.88 13.18
CA PRO A 502 15.11 24.82 12.52
C PRO A 502 15.19 24.62 11.00
N VAL A 503 15.23 23.37 10.54
CA VAL A 503 15.25 22.96 9.14
C VAL A 503 14.10 21.99 8.87
N GLN A 504 13.40 22.20 7.76
CA GLN A 504 12.34 21.30 7.30
C GLN A 504 12.56 20.92 5.83
N ALA A 505 12.39 19.63 5.51
CA ALA A 505 12.53 19.11 4.16
C ALA A 505 11.41 18.13 3.83
N SER A 506 11.04 18.00 2.56
CA SER A 506 10.15 16.95 2.05
C SER A 506 10.94 15.97 1.18
N TRP A 507 10.60 14.69 1.25
CA TRP A 507 11.31 13.61 0.55
C TRP A 507 10.37 12.47 0.16
N ILE A 508 10.51 11.92 -1.02
CA ILE A 508 9.93 10.70 -1.62
C ILE A 508 8.41 10.52 -1.62
N GLY A 509 7.65 11.08 -0.69
CA GLY A 509 6.22 10.77 -0.56
C GLY A 509 5.35 11.32 -1.68
N TYR A 510 5.70 12.48 -2.21
CA TYR A 510 4.91 13.20 -3.20
C TYR A 510 5.80 13.90 -4.24
N PRO A 511 5.56 13.70 -5.54
CA PRO A 511 6.47 14.17 -6.58
C PRO A 511 6.18 15.61 -7.07
N ALA A 512 5.90 16.53 -6.15
CA ALA A 512 5.70 17.94 -6.41
C ALA A 512 5.99 18.78 -5.14
N THR A 513 5.96 20.11 -5.25
CA THR A 513 6.08 21.02 -4.10
C THR A 513 5.02 20.77 -3.05
N THR A 514 5.33 21.01 -1.77
CA THR A 514 4.32 21.06 -0.70
C THR A 514 3.51 22.34 -0.73
N GLY A 515 4.01 23.38 -1.44
CA GLY A 515 3.43 24.71 -1.47
C GLY A 515 3.68 25.55 -0.21
N LEU A 516 4.33 24.99 0.82
CA LEU A 516 4.55 25.63 2.11
C LEU A 516 5.82 26.51 2.09
N ALA A 517 5.70 27.78 2.45
CA ALA A 517 6.84 28.68 2.63
C ALA A 517 7.75 28.27 3.80
N GLU A 518 7.21 27.50 4.76
CA GLU A 518 7.94 26.98 5.92
C GLU A 518 8.68 25.67 5.65
N MET A 519 8.56 25.08 4.46
CA MET A 519 9.36 23.94 4.02
C MET A 519 10.59 24.49 3.28
N ASP A 520 11.80 24.20 3.78
CA ASP A 520 13.03 24.79 3.24
C ASP A 520 13.52 24.05 2.00
N TYR A 521 13.48 22.71 2.04
CA TYR A 521 14.12 21.89 1.01
C TYR A 521 13.18 20.79 0.50
N TYR A 522 13.38 20.45 -0.76
CA TYR A 522 12.83 19.24 -1.39
C TYR A 522 13.99 18.36 -1.87
N LEU A 523 14.01 17.09 -1.43
CA LEU A 523 15.06 16.14 -1.79
C LEU A 523 14.70 15.40 -3.08
N SER A 524 15.56 15.49 -4.08
CA SER A 524 15.42 14.85 -5.40
C SER A 524 16.77 14.33 -5.90
N ASP A 525 16.93 14.15 -7.20
CA ASP A 525 18.20 13.90 -7.87
C ASP A 525 18.32 14.66 -9.21
N ARG A 526 19.51 14.60 -9.82
CA ARG A 526 19.83 15.35 -11.05
C ARG A 526 19.06 14.88 -12.29
N PHE A 527 18.54 13.67 -12.31
CA PHE A 527 17.82 13.11 -13.45
C PHE A 527 16.31 13.34 -13.35
N VAL A 528 15.77 13.22 -12.15
CA VAL A 528 14.35 13.51 -11.88
C VAL A 528 14.11 15.02 -11.86
N ALA A 529 15.02 15.81 -11.25
CA ALA A 529 14.98 17.26 -11.21
C ALA A 529 16.27 17.88 -11.76
N PRO A 530 16.49 17.89 -13.10
CA PRO A 530 17.65 18.53 -13.74
C PRO A 530 17.75 20.01 -13.36
N HIS A 531 18.99 20.54 -13.33
CA HIS A 531 19.22 21.95 -13.05
C HIS A 531 18.50 22.86 -14.06
N GLY A 532 17.87 23.93 -13.56
CA GLY A 532 17.18 24.93 -14.37
C GLY A 532 15.86 24.47 -14.98
N ALA A 533 15.39 23.27 -14.67
CA ALA A 533 14.18 22.72 -15.28
C ALA A 533 12.93 22.78 -14.36
N PHE A 534 13.13 22.80 -13.04
CA PHE A 534 12.02 22.62 -12.07
C PHE A 534 12.07 23.58 -10.87
N GLU A 535 13.10 24.43 -10.73
CA GLU A 535 13.24 25.30 -9.57
C GLU A 535 12.07 26.28 -9.42
N ASP A 536 11.45 26.69 -10.51
CA ASP A 536 10.26 27.54 -10.54
C ASP A 536 8.96 26.82 -10.17
N GLN A 537 8.97 25.47 -10.24
CA GLN A 537 7.84 24.64 -9.88
C GLN A 537 7.81 24.28 -8.38
N PHE A 538 8.80 24.71 -7.60
CA PHE A 538 8.90 24.45 -6.18
C PHE A 538 8.90 25.74 -5.36
N VAL A 539 8.31 25.68 -4.19
CA VAL A 539 8.46 26.72 -3.15
C VAL A 539 9.74 26.47 -2.37
N GLU A 540 10.10 25.21 -2.20
CA GLU A 540 11.28 24.70 -1.55
C GLU A 540 12.52 24.83 -2.44
N GLN A 541 13.71 24.82 -1.81
CA GLN A 541 14.97 24.72 -2.55
C GLN A 541 15.28 23.24 -2.82
N ILE A 542 15.58 22.89 -4.07
CA ILE A 542 15.84 21.50 -4.47
C ILE A 542 17.25 21.09 -4.04
N VAL A 543 17.36 19.97 -3.32
CA VAL A 543 18.63 19.32 -3.00
C VAL A 543 18.72 18.03 -3.81
N ARG A 544 19.83 17.88 -4.55
CA ARG A 544 20.02 16.71 -5.42
C ARG A 544 20.95 15.70 -4.75
N LEU A 545 20.35 14.58 -4.37
CA LEU A 545 21.03 13.38 -3.88
C LEU A 545 21.65 12.59 -5.05
N PRO A 546 22.50 11.58 -4.81
CA PRO A 546 23.01 10.69 -5.87
C PRO A 546 21.90 9.97 -6.64
N ALA A 547 20.81 9.59 -5.96
CA ALA A 547 19.51 9.21 -6.50
C ALA A 547 18.43 9.64 -5.49
N ILE A 548 17.22 9.92 -5.99
CA ILE A 548 16.12 10.37 -5.13
C ILE A 548 15.79 9.34 -4.04
N ALA A 549 15.86 8.05 -4.38
CA ALA A 549 15.67 6.94 -3.47
C ALA A 549 16.28 5.66 -4.07
N PRO A 550 16.66 4.67 -3.27
CA PRO A 550 17.13 3.39 -3.78
C PRO A 550 15.96 2.43 -3.99
N PHE A 551 16.01 1.65 -5.05
CA PHE A 551 15.12 0.52 -5.23
C PHE A 551 15.77 -0.75 -4.71
N MET A 552 15.09 -1.44 -3.79
CA MET A 552 15.47 -2.78 -3.36
C MET A 552 14.58 -3.81 -4.03
N PRO A 553 15.15 -4.65 -4.89
CA PRO A 553 14.37 -5.75 -5.47
C PRO A 553 13.91 -6.70 -4.36
N PRO A 554 12.74 -7.34 -4.53
CA PRO A 554 12.29 -8.37 -3.59
C PRO A 554 13.32 -9.51 -3.46
N PRO A 555 13.52 -10.08 -2.26
CA PRO A 555 14.57 -11.09 -2.04
C PRO A 555 14.42 -12.35 -2.91
N ASN A 556 13.17 -12.72 -3.26
CA ASN A 556 12.86 -13.90 -4.05
C ASN A 556 12.47 -13.55 -5.50
N CYS A 557 13.14 -12.56 -6.11
CA CYS A 557 12.89 -12.25 -7.51
C CYS A 557 13.27 -13.42 -8.42
N PRO A 558 12.42 -13.79 -9.37
CA PRO A 558 12.76 -14.80 -10.36
C PRO A 558 13.97 -14.36 -11.21
N PRO A 559 14.72 -15.32 -11.77
CA PRO A 559 15.82 -15.01 -12.69
C PRO A 559 15.29 -14.32 -13.95
N VAL A 560 16.14 -13.52 -14.60
CA VAL A 560 15.82 -12.95 -15.91
C VAL A 560 15.77 -14.08 -16.93
N ASN A 561 14.66 -14.20 -17.67
CA ASN A 561 14.50 -15.20 -18.73
C ASN A 561 15.03 -14.71 -20.08
N LEU A 562 15.04 -15.60 -21.08
CA LEU A 562 15.33 -15.24 -22.48
C LEU A 562 14.22 -14.34 -23.04
N LEU A 563 14.56 -13.54 -24.04
CA LEU A 563 13.62 -12.62 -24.67
C LEU A 563 12.41 -13.38 -25.26
N PRO A 564 11.17 -13.13 -24.84
CA PRO A 564 9.98 -13.83 -25.33
C PRO A 564 9.80 -13.80 -26.86
N ALA A 565 10.06 -12.64 -27.46
CA ALA A 565 9.87 -12.46 -28.93
C ALA A 565 10.66 -13.47 -29.76
N ARG A 566 11.83 -13.96 -29.33
CA ARG A 566 12.63 -14.94 -30.02
C ARG A 566 11.97 -16.32 -30.06
N HIS A 567 11.09 -16.59 -29.13
CA HIS A 567 10.38 -17.85 -28.99
C HIS A 567 8.97 -17.75 -29.56
N ASN A 568 8.31 -16.63 -29.32
CA ASN A 568 6.93 -16.40 -29.74
C ASN A 568 6.80 -16.02 -31.22
N GLY A 569 7.85 -15.46 -31.83
CA GLY A 569 7.81 -14.94 -33.21
C GLY A 569 7.10 -13.60 -33.37
N TYR A 570 6.74 -12.95 -32.26
CA TYR A 570 6.14 -11.60 -32.22
C TYR A 570 6.61 -10.83 -30.96
N THR A 571 6.59 -9.51 -31.03
CA THR A 571 6.92 -8.65 -29.89
C THR A 571 5.73 -8.55 -28.95
N THR A 572 5.96 -8.71 -27.64
CA THR A 572 4.99 -8.41 -26.60
C THR A 572 5.37 -7.12 -25.89
N TYR A 573 4.58 -6.09 -26.12
CA TYR A 573 4.65 -4.88 -25.32
C TYR A 573 3.93 -5.08 -23.98
N GLY A 574 4.29 -4.32 -22.92
CA GLY A 574 3.65 -4.47 -21.63
C GLY A 574 3.50 -3.15 -20.87
N SER A 575 2.52 -3.09 -20.00
CA SER A 575 2.39 -2.03 -18.99
C SER A 575 1.79 -2.61 -17.71
N PHE A 576 2.41 -2.29 -16.56
CA PHE A 576 1.98 -2.76 -15.25
C PHE A 576 1.51 -1.60 -14.37
N ASN A 577 1.11 -0.49 -15.00
CA ASN A 577 0.59 0.67 -14.31
C ASN A 577 -0.89 0.50 -13.92
N ARG A 578 -1.29 1.15 -12.82
CA ARG A 578 -2.67 1.15 -12.35
C ARG A 578 -3.57 1.93 -13.30
N LEU A 579 -4.87 1.61 -13.32
CA LEU A 579 -5.86 2.25 -14.19
C LEU A 579 -5.90 3.79 -14.03
N ASN A 580 -5.70 4.32 -12.82
CA ASN A 580 -5.67 5.77 -12.58
C ASN A 580 -4.49 6.52 -13.21
N LYS A 581 -3.51 5.80 -13.80
CA LYS A 581 -2.43 6.37 -14.64
C LYS A 581 -2.70 6.20 -16.13
N LEU A 582 -3.75 5.51 -16.51
CA LEU A 582 -4.14 5.25 -17.88
C LEU A 582 -5.27 6.18 -18.29
N SER A 583 -5.30 6.54 -19.55
CA SER A 583 -6.38 7.33 -20.16
C SER A 583 -6.65 6.82 -21.58
N PRO A 584 -7.80 7.14 -22.19
CA PRO A 584 -8.05 6.86 -23.60
C PRO A 584 -6.92 7.37 -24.50
N HIS A 585 -6.39 8.55 -24.22
CA HIS A 585 -5.29 9.16 -25.00
C HIS A 585 -4.00 8.31 -24.94
N VAL A 586 -3.60 7.82 -23.76
CA VAL A 586 -2.46 6.90 -23.63
C VAL A 586 -2.68 5.64 -24.46
N ILE A 587 -3.89 5.08 -24.44
CA ILE A 587 -4.24 3.89 -25.21
C ILE A 587 -4.21 4.18 -26.72
N GLU A 588 -4.63 5.36 -27.17
CA GLU A 588 -4.53 5.77 -28.58
C GLU A 588 -3.07 5.79 -29.06
N VAL A 589 -2.15 6.32 -28.26
CA VAL A 589 -0.71 6.33 -28.61
C VAL A 589 -0.15 4.91 -28.63
N TRP A 590 -0.50 4.06 -27.67
CA TRP A 590 -0.09 2.65 -27.69
C TRP A 590 -0.69 1.86 -28.86
N ALA A 591 -1.94 2.17 -29.24
CA ALA A 591 -2.60 1.58 -30.41
C ALA A 591 -1.85 1.90 -31.71
N ARG A 592 -1.25 3.09 -31.86
CA ARG A 592 -0.39 3.44 -33.00
C ARG A 592 0.80 2.47 -33.14
N VAL A 593 1.41 2.07 -32.02
CA VAL A 593 2.47 1.05 -32.02
C VAL A 593 1.94 -0.28 -32.49
N LEU A 594 0.79 -0.72 -31.95
CA LEU A 594 0.16 -2.00 -32.29
C LEU A 594 -0.36 -2.04 -33.74
N HIS A 595 -0.84 -0.94 -34.30
CA HIS A 595 -1.24 -0.85 -35.71
C HIS A 595 -0.03 -0.95 -36.66
N ALA A 596 1.12 -0.34 -36.29
CA ALA A 596 2.34 -0.39 -37.07
C ALA A 596 3.08 -1.76 -36.99
N ASP A 597 2.70 -2.57 -36.01
CA ASP A 597 3.13 -3.99 -35.89
C ASP A 597 1.91 -4.88 -35.64
N PRO A 598 1.26 -5.38 -36.71
CA PRO A 598 0.04 -6.17 -36.59
C PRO A 598 0.21 -7.52 -35.86
N THR A 599 1.43 -8.02 -35.73
CA THR A 599 1.72 -9.28 -35.03
C THR A 599 1.95 -9.07 -33.53
N ALA A 600 2.30 -7.87 -33.12
CA ALA A 600 2.59 -7.55 -31.74
C ALA A 600 1.39 -7.74 -30.82
N ARG A 601 1.66 -8.01 -29.56
CA ARG A 601 0.67 -8.18 -28.48
C ARG A 601 0.92 -7.21 -27.36
N MET A 602 -0.11 -7.01 -26.51
CA MET A 602 -0.03 -6.13 -25.34
C MET A 602 -0.39 -6.90 -24.07
N ALA A 603 0.50 -6.90 -23.09
CA ALA A 603 0.28 -7.43 -21.76
C ALA A 603 -0.04 -6.26 -20.80
N LEU A 604 -1.16 -6.34 -20.11
CA LEU A 604 -1.65 -5.33 -19.17
C LEU A 604 -1.71 -5.93 -17.78
N GLY A 605 -0.90 -5.42 -16.86
CA GLY A 605 -0.82 -5.88 -15.48
C GLY A 605 -1.52 -4.95 -14.48
N ALA A 606 -1.47 -5.32 -13.20
CA ALA A 606 -2.07 -4.59 -12.09
C ALA A 606 -3.61 -4.39 -12.19
N ILE A 607 -4.30 -5.27 -12.92
CA ILE A 607 -5.76 -5.20 -13.10
C ILE A 607 -6.44 -5.55 -11.76
N GLY A 608 -7.20 -4.60 -11.21
CA GLY A 608 -7.83 -4.72 -9.89
C GLY A 608 -9.05 -5.63 -9.89
N ASN A 609 -9.92 -5.48 -10.90
CA ASN A 609 -11.21 -6.16 -10.97
C ASN A 609 -11.68 -6.35 -12.42
N ALA A 610 -12.86 -6.95 -12.62
CA ALA A 610 -13.44 -7.15 -13.94
C ALA A 610 -13.87 -5.83 -14.62
N GLY A 611 -14.24 -4.81 -13.85
CA GLY A 611 -14.58 -3.47 -14.36
C GLY A 611 -13.38 -2.78 -14.98
N ASP A 612 -12.21 -2.82 -14.33
CA ASP A 612 -10.95 -2.29 -14.87
C ASP A 612 -10.61 -2.95 -16.22
N GLN A 613 -10.71 -4.28 -16.25
CA GLN A 613 -10.46 -5.04 -17.49
C GLN A 613 -11.46 -4.65 -18.59
N HIS A 614 -12.73 -4.50 -18.24
CA HIS A 614 -13.77 -4.08 -19.18
C HIS A 614 -13.49 -2.69 -19.76
N THR A 615 -13.15 -1.73 -18.91
CA THR A 615 -12.79 -0.36 -19.30
C THR A 615 -11.63 -0.34 -20.29
N LEU A 616 -10.53 -1.05 -19.98
CA LEU A 616 -9.38 -1.13 -20.86
C LEU A 616 -9.73 -1.82 -22.19
N THR A 617 -10.52 -2.89 -22.13
CA THR A 617 -10.99 -3.57 -23.34
C THR A 617 -11.77 -2.62 -24.25
N GLN A 618 -12.65 -1.80 -23.68
CA GLN A 618 -13.40 -0.78 -24.44
C GLN A 618 -12.47 0.28 -25.06
N TRP A 619 -11.50 0.79 -24.32
CA TRP A 619 -10.57 1.80 -24.84
C TRP A 619 -9.72 1.26 -25.99
N PHE A 620 -9.17 0.04 -25.88
CA PHE A 620 -8.43 -0.58 -26.98
C PHE A 620 -9.32 -0.91 -28.18
N ALA A 621 -10.54 -1.38 -27.96
CA ALA A 621 -11.51 -1.64 -29.05
C ALA A 621 -11.90 -0.33 -29.76
N ALA A 622 -12.12 0.76 -29.04
CA ALA A 622 -12.37 2.08 -29.61
C ALA A 622 -11.18 2.58 -30.45
N ALA A 623 -9.96 2.27 -30.04
CA ALA A 623 -8.75 2.54 -30.80
C ALA A 623 -8.48 1.53 -31.94
N GLY A 624 -9.41 0.61 -32.24
CA GLY A 624 -9.34 -0.33 -33.36
C GLY A 624 -8.41 -1.54 -33.13
N ILE A 625 -8.09 -1.87 -31.89
CA ILE A 625 -7.24 -3.02 -31.56
C ILE A 625 -8.12 -4.24 -31.25
N ASP A 626 -7.80 -5.36 -31.91
CA ASP A 626 -8.44 -6.64 -31.61
C ASP A 626 -8.11 -7.08 -30.16
N VAL A 627 -9.15 -7.36 -29.39
CA VAL A 627 -9.06 -7.80 -27.98
C VAL A 627 -8.25 -9.11 -27.84
N GLY A 628 -8.25 -9.97 -28.87
CA GLY A 628 -7.43 -11.19 -28.92
C GLY A 628 -5.92 -10.94 -28.88
N ARG A 629 -5.48 -9.70 -29.08
CA ARG A 629 -4.07 -9.27 -28.96
C ARG A 629 -3.71 -8.80 -27.53
N LEU A 630 -4.69 -8.73 -26.61
CA LEU A 630 -4.51 -8.25 -25.24
C LEU A 630 -4.41 -9.44 -24.28
N THR A 631 -3.49 -9.35 -23.34
CA THR A 631 -3.38 -10.27 -22.21
C THR A 631 -3.52 -9.48 -20.92
N PHE A 632 -4.40 -9.91 -20.04
CA PHE A 632 -4.66 -9.22 -18.78
C PHE A 632 -4.11 -10.04 -17.60
N HIS A 633 -3.28 -9.40 -16.77
CA HIS A 633 -2.76 -9.96 -15.54
C HIS A 633 -3.42 -9.26 -14.35
N ARG A 634 -4.08 -10.03 -13.52
CA ARG A 634 -4.67 -9.51 -12.27
C ARG A 634 -3.57 -9.04 -11.33
N ARG A 635 -3.93 -8.12 -10.44
CA ARG A 635 -3.09 -7.72 -9.33
C ARG A 635 -2.74 -8.96 -8.51
N SER A 636 -1.46 -9.17 -8.25
CA SER A 636 -0.91 -10.35 -7.60
C SER A 636 0.13 -9.97 -6.56
N ASN A 637 0.58 -10.95 -5.78
CA ASN A 637 1.72 -10.75 -4.88
C ASN A 637 3.00 -10.46 -5.67
N ILE A 638 4.01 -9.95 -4.97
CA ILE A 638 5.25 -9.45 -5.59
C ILE A 638 5.97 -10.51 -6.45
N PRO A 639 6.20 -11.77 -6.00
CA PRO A 639 6.88 -12.76 -6.84
C PRO A 639 6.16 -13.06 -8.15
N VAL A 640 4.84 -13.24 -8.12
CA VAL A 640 4.03 -13.47 -9.33
C VAL A 640 4.02 -12.23 -10.21
N TYR A 641 3.87 -11.05 -9.64
CA TYR A 641 3.97 -9.78 -10.37
C TYR A 641 5.32 -9.65 -11.09
N MET A 642 6.42 -9.99 -10.43
CA MET A 642 7.75 -9.99 -11.07
C MET A 642 7.83 -11.00 -12.20
N GLN A 643 7.26 -12.21 -12.01
CA GLN A 643 7.25 -13.27 -13.05
C GLN A 643 6.42 -12.88 -14.28
N GLN A 644 5.38 -12.05 -14.15
CA GLN A 644 4.59 -11.58 -15.30
C GLN A 644 5.45 -10.86 -16.34
N HIS A 645 6.57 -10.23 -15.94
CA HIS A 645 7.53 -9.61 -16.85
C HIS A 645 8.26 -10.61 -17.75
N HIS A 646 8.22 -11.91 -17.44
CA HIS A 646 8.77 -12.95 -18.31
C HIS A 646 8.07 -13.04 -19.66
N GLY A 647 6.81 -12.61 -19.75
CA GLY A 647 6.03 -12.57 -21.00
C GLY A 647 6.19 -11.30 -21.81
N VAL A 648 6.98 -10.33 -21.34
CA VAL A 648 7.08 -8.99 -21.94
C VAL A 648 8.49 -8.74 -22.49
N ASP A 649 8.58 -8.18 -23.69
CA ASP A 649 9.85 -7.80 -24.33
C ASP A 649 10.24 -6.36 -24.04
N LEU A 650 9.27 -5.45 -24.05
CA LEU A 650 9.45 -4.00 -23.91
C LEU A 650 8.23 -3.40 -23.23
N CYS A 651 8.42 -2.59 -22.19
CA CYS A 651 7.33 -1.86 -21.56
C CYS A 651 7.05 -0.53 -22.27
N LEU A 652 5.75 -0.16 -22.30
CA LEU A 652 5.25 1.15 -22.72
C LEU A 652 4.77 1.89 -21.47
N ASP A 653 5.32 3.08 -21.26
CA ASP A 653 5.00 3.90 -20.10
C ASP A 653 3.71 4.71 -20.28
N THR A 654 3.20 5.22 -19.19
CA THR A 654 2.06 6.14 -19.11
C THR A 654 2.53 7.59 -19.07
N PHE A 655 1.68 8.51 -19.46
CA PHE A 655 1.90 9.96 -19.37
C PHE A 655 0.56 10.67 -19.16
N PRO A 656 0.54 11.88 -18.54
CA PRO A 656 1.67 12.67 -18.06
C PRO A 656 2.32 12.13 -16.79
N TYR A 657 1.63 11.28 -16.03
CA TYR A 657 2.16 10.66 -14.82
C TYR A 657 2.80 9.31 -15.18
N THR A 658 4.13 9.24 -15.12
CA THR A 658 4.89 8.07 -15.53
C THR A 658 4.90 6.94 -14.48
N GLY A 659 5.41 5.78 -14.87
CA GLY A 659 5.79 4.72 -13.95
C GLY A 659 6.86 5.23 -12.95
N SER A 660 7.02 4.50 -11.86
CA SER A 660 8.15 4.72 -10.94
C SER A 660 8.61 3.34 -10.48
N THR A 661 8.01 2.80 -9.43
CA THR A 661 8.27 1.43 -8.96
C THR A 661 8.02 0.38 -10.07
N THR A 662 7.01 0.59 -10.92
CA THR A 662 6.73 -0.33 -12.05
C THR A 662 7.88 -0.37 -13.05
N THR A 663 8.46 0.78 -13.37
CA THR A 663 9.64 0.88 -14.26
C THR A 663 10.86 0.21 -13.63
N LEU A 664 11.12 0.44 -12.34
CA LEU A 664 12.23 -0.19 -11.62
C LEU A 664 12.09 -1.72 -11.55
N ASN A 665 10.87 -2.23 -11.34
CA ASN A 665 10.59 -3.66 -11.39
C ASN A 665 10.86 -4.24 -12.79
N ALA A 666 10.39 -3.57 -13.84
CA ALA A 666 10.63 -3.98 -15.23
C ALA A 666 12.13 -4.02 -15.54
N LEU A 667 12.88 -2.97 -15.19
CA LEU A 667 14.33 -2.91 -15.38
C LEU A 667 15.05 -4.06 -14.65
N TRP A 668 14.65 -4.35 -13.40
CA TRP A 668 15.21 -5.46 -12.63
C TRP A 668 14.93 -6.83 -13.26
N MET A 669 13.78 -6.97 -13.93
CA MET A 669 13.41 -8.17 -14.68
C MET A 669 13.98 -8.19 -16.12
N GLY A 670 14.88 -7.28 -16.44
CA GLY A 670 15.52 -7.22 -17.75
C GLY A 670 14.64 -6.63 -18.85
N VAL A 671 13.55 -5.96 -18.49
CA VAL A 671 12.59 -5.37 -19.46
C VAL A 671 12.78 -3.85 -19.48
N PRO A 672 13.31 -3.26 -20.55
CA PRO A 672 13.39 -1.81 -20.68
C PRO A 672 12.00 -1.19 -20.89
N THR A 673 11.88 0.09 -20.64
CA THR A 673 10.62 0.85 -20.77
C THR A 673 10.85 2.03 -21.72
N VAL A 674 9.97 2.23 -22.70
CA VAL A 674 9.93 3.48 -23.47
C VAL A 674 9.04 4.47 -22.74
N THR A 675 9.51 5.70 -22.56
CA THR A 675 8.81 6.76 -21.80
C THR A 675 8.92 8.11 -22.49
N ILE A 676 7.99 9.02 -22.18
CA ILE A 676 8.05 10.44 -22.50
C ILE A 676 8.23 11.22 -21.19
N PRO A 677 9.30 12.01 -21.00
CA PRO A 677 9.45 12.81 -19.79
C PRO A 677 8.44 13.94 -19.78
N GLY A 678 7.63 14.02 -18.74
CA GLY A 678 6.65 15.09 -18.57
C GLY A 678 7.28 16.43 -18.18
N ALA A 679 6.47 17.48 -18.29
CA ALA A 679 6.82 18.84 -17.91
C ALA A 679 6.85 19.07 -16.38
N THR A 680 6.36 18.11 -15.60
CA THR A 680 6.40 18.12 -14.12
C THR A 680 7.29 17.00 -13.61
N MET A 681 7.71 17.09 -12.34
CA MET A 681 8.54 16.05 -11.72
C MET A 681 7.82 14.69 -11.66
N ALA A 682 6.50 14.69 -11.48
CA ALA A 682 5.66 13.48 -11.51
C ALA A 682 5.73 12.76 -12.86
N GLY A 683 5.90 13.49 -13.95
CA GLY A 683 6.06 12.97 -15.30
C GLY A 683 7.48 12.52 -15.66
N ARG A 684 8.46 12.63 -14.74
CA ARG A 684 9.87 12.30 -15.03
C ARG A 684 10.40 11.05 -14.35
N GLY A 685 9.60 10.41 -13.50
CA GLY A 685 10.07 9.27 -12.72
C GLY A 685 10.75 8.19 -13.57
N SER A 686 10.08 7.69 -14.60
CA SER A 686 10.66 6.66 -15.49
C SER A 686 11.89 7.14 -16.25
N ALA A 687 11.86 8.36 -16.79
CA ALA A 687 13.01 8.93 -17.49
C ALA A 687 14.23 9.04 -16.57
N GLY A 688 14.04 9.47 -15.31
CA GLY A 688 15.10 9.53 -14.31
C GLY A 688 15.70 8.16 -14.04
N TRP A 689 14.88 7.12 -13.86
CA TRP A 689 15.36 5.74 -13.64
C TRP A 689 16.11 5.19 -14.86
N LEU A 690 15.64 5.45 -16.07
CA LEU A 690 16.32 5.06 -17.30
C LEU A 690 17.69 5.74 -17.43
N GLN A 691 17.78 7.03 -17.09
CA GLN A 691 19.05 7.75 -17.08
C GLN A 691 20.03 7.22 -16.03
N HIS A 692 19.55 6.82 -14.86
CA HIS A 692 20.38 6.17 -13.84
C HIS A 692 21.05 4.87 -14.33
N VAL A 693 20.43 4.18 -15.26
CA VAL A 693 20.98 2.94 -15.85
C VAL A 693 21.47 3.13 -17.28
N GLY A 694 21.64 4.38 -17.76
CA GLY A 694 22.20 4.73 -19.09
C GLY A 694 21.34 4.26 -20.26
N LEU A 695 20.00 4.34 -20.13
CA LEU A 695 19.04 3.95 -21.16
C LEU A 695 18.37 5.18 -21.83
N ASP A 696 19.10 6.26 -22.06
CA ASP A 696 18.60 7.51 -22.69
C ASP A 696 17.94 7.24 -24.05
N ALA A 697 18.39 6.20 -24.77
CA ALA A 697 17.82 5.80 -26.04
C ALA A 697 16.36 5.31 -25.99
N TYR A 698 15.80 5.08 -24.78
CA TYR A 698 14.41 4.70 -24.53
C TYR A 698 13.55 5.87 -24.06
N ILE A 699 14.12 7.07 -23.96
CA ILE A 699 13.44 8.31 -23.56
C ILE A 699 13.06 9.08 -24.82
N ALA A 700 11.78 9.16 -25.10
CA ALA A 700 11.24 9.87 -26.28
C ALA A 700 11.06 11.36 -25.99
N THR A 701 11.08 12.18 -27.02
CA THR A 701 10.86 13.64 -26.96
C THR A 701 9.38 14.00 -27.02
N ASP A 702 8.60 13.21 -27.73
CA ASP A 702 7.17 13.40 -27.98
C ASP A 702 6.50 12.06 -28.31
N GLU A 703 5.21 12.07 -28.61
CA GLU A 703 4.43 10.85 -28.92
C GLU A 703 4.86 10.18 -30.24
N ASP A 704 5.25 10.95 -31.24
CA ASP A 704 5.70 10.41 -32.52
C ASP A 704 7.05 9.71 -32.34
N ASP A 705 7.98 10.30 -31.60
CA ASP A 705 9.26 9.69 -31.25
C ASP A 705 9.06 8.45 -30.31
N PHE A 706 8.05 8.51 -29.41
CA PHE A 706 7.69 7.37 -28.55
C PHE A 706 7.29 6.15 -29.41
N VAL A 707 6.39 6.35 -30.38
CA VAL A 707 5.95 5.30 -31.29
C VAL A 707 7.14 4.79 -32.13
N ALA A 708 7.94 5.71 -32.67
CA ALA A 708 9.11 5.34 -33.47
C ALA A 708 10.12 4.51 -32.67
N ARG A 709 10.45 4.94 -31.43
CA ARG A 709 11.37 4.20 -30.54
C ARG A 709 10.80 2.86 -30.12
N ALA A 710 9.53 2.79 -29.73
CA ALA A 710 8.88 1.53 -29.36
C ALA A 710 8.99 0.50 -30.48
N LEU A 711 8.70 0.90 -31.72
CA LEU A 711 8.82 0.04 -32.92
C LEU A 711 10.27 -0.34 -33.22
N ALA A 712 11.19 0.64 -33.23
CA ALA A 712 12.59 0.40 -33.53
C ALA A 712 13.23 -0.56 -32.53
N ARG A 713 12.98 -0.32 -31.21
CA ARG A 713 13.51 -1.17 -30.14
C ARG A 713 12.82 -2.52 -30.08
N GLY A 714 11.49 -2.60 -30.25
CA GLY A 714 10.73 -3.86 -30.26
C GLY A 714 11.14 -4.81 -31.39
N ARG A 715 11.50 -4.28 -32.56
CA ARG A 715 11.94 -5.06 -33.72
C ARG A 715 13.39 -5.55 -33.63
N ASP A 716 14.25 -4.85 -32.88
CA ASP A 716 15.65 -5.25 -32.70
C ASP A 716 15.78 -6.32 -31.59
N THR A 717 15.30 -7.51 -31.87
CA THR A 717 15.30 -8.63 -30.92
C THR A 717 16.69 -9.05 -30.47
N ALA A 718 17.73 -8.80 -31.29
CA ALA A 718 19.11 -9.13 -30.93
C ALA A 718 19.65 -8.14 -29.86
N ALA A 719 19.44 -6.85 -30.07
CA ALA A 719 19.83 -5.84 -29.10
C ALA A 719 19.01 -5.95 -27.81
N LEU A 720 17.68 -6.21 -27.89
CA LEU A 720 16.85 -6.43 -26.72
C LEU A 720 17.29 -7.65 -25.91
N GLN A 721 17.64 -8.78 -26.57
CA GLN A 721 18.15 -9.97 -25.87
C GLN A 721 19.47 -9.68 -25.13
N ALA A 722 20.39 -8.97 -25.78
CA ALA A 722 21.67 -8.60 -25.18
C ALA A 722 21.45 -7.66 -23.97
N LEU A 723 20.59 -6.66 -24.14
CA LEU A 723 20.22 -5.75 -23.05
C LEU A 723 19.56 -6.50 -21.89
N ARG A 724 18.57 -7.34 -22.18
CA ARG A 724 17.84 -8.13 -21.16
C ARG A 724 18.78 -8.95 -20.30
N ALA A 725 19.76 -9.60 -20.91
CA ALA A 725 20.74 -10.44 -20.23
C ALA A 725 21.63 -9.64 -19.25
N GLY A 726 21.98 -8.38 -19.58
CA GLY A 726 22.91 -7.56 -18.79
C GLY A 726 22.22 -6.51 -17.90
N LEU A 727 20.93 -6.26 -18.08
CA LEU A 727 20.27 -5.08 -17.50
C LEU A 727 20.22 -5.15 -15.95
N ARG A 728 19.97 -6.32 -15.38
CA ARG A 728 19.98 -6.50 -13.91
C ARG A 728 21.34 -6.15 -13.28
N ALA A 729 22.44 -6.58 -13.87
CA ALA A 729 23.78 -6.23 -13.39
C ALA A 729 24.02 -4.72 -13.47
N ARG A 730 23.65 -4.11 -14.61
CA ARG A 730 23.72 -2.66 -14.83
C ARG A 730 22.88 -1.86 -13.80
N CYS A 731 21.70 -2.35 -13.44
CA CYS A 731 20.89 -1.79 -12.37
C CYS A 731 21.64 -1.80 -11.03
N GLY A 732 22.27 -2.93 -10.66
CA GLY A 732 23.01 -3.08 -9.41
C GLY A 732 24.23 -2.14 -9.27
N GLU A 733 24.78 -1.68 -10.38
CA GLU A 733 25.89 -0.71 -10.39
C GLU A 733 25.42 0.75 -10.21
N SER A 734 24.16 1.04 -10.47
CA SER A 734 23.64 2.41 -10.43
C SER A 734 23.31 2.86 -9.00
N ALA A 735 23.43 4.17 -8.73
CA ALA A 735 23.05 4.76 -7.44
C ALA A 735 21.59 4.45 -7.04
N ALA A 736 20.70 4.33 -8.03
CA ALA A 736 19.28 4.01 -7.82
C ALA A 736 19.03 2.61 -7.24
N PHE A 737 20.04 1.72 -7.18
CA PHE A 737 19.95 0.38 -6.61
C PHE A 737 20.96 0.17 -5.47
N ARG A 738 21.62 1.24 -5.01
CA ARG A 738 22.68 1.21 -3.98
C ARG A 738 22.29 2.04 -2.75
N PRO A 739 21.59 1.47 -1.76
CA PRO A 739 21.11 2.20 -0.58
C PRO A 739 22.22 2.93 0.18
N ALA A 740 23.45 2.35 0.23
CA ALA A 740 24.58 2.97 0.91
C ALA A 740 24.99 4.32 0.26
N VAL A 741 24.92 4.40 -1.07
CA VAL A 741 25.22 5.64 -1.83
C VAL A 741 24.19 6.71 -1.54
N VAL A 742 22.89 6.35 -1.54
CA VAL A 742 21.80 7.30 -1.22
C VAL A 742 21.88 7.74 0.25
N ALA A 743 22.17 6.83 1.18
CA ALA A 743 22.30 7.16 2.60
C ALA A 743 23.47 8.12 2.86
N ALA A 744 24.62 7.91 2.21
CA ALA A 744 25.76 8.82 2.29
C ALA A 744 25.40 10.22 1.74
N GLY A 745 24.70 10.26 0.61
CA GLY A 745 24.14 11.50 0.06
C GLY A 745 23.19 12.21 1.02
N LEU A 746 22.26 11.48 1.63
CA LEU A 746 21.34 12.03 2.62
C LEU A 746 22.07 12.54 3.86
N SER A 747 23.02 11.79 4.43
CA SER A 747 23.83 12.24 5.56
C SER A 747 24.56 13.55 5.23
N SER A 748 25.22 13.62 4.06
CA SER A 748 25.87 14.84 3.57
C SER A 748 24.91 16.01 3.43
N ALA A 749 23.70 15.77 2.87
CA ALA A 749 22.67 16.80 2.72
C ALA A 749 22.22 17.34 4.09
N LEU A 750 21.92 16.46 5.05
CA LEU A 750 21.49 16.84 6.39
C LEU A 750 22.57 17.68 7.10
N ARG A 751 23.83 17.30 6.99
CA ARG A 751 24.95 18.05 7.57
C ARG A 751 25.12 19.40 6.91
N THR A 752 25.00 19.51 5.59
CA THR A 752 25.08 20.76 4.83
C THR A 752 23.95 21.71 5.22
N MET A 753 22.72 21.24 5.27
CA MET A 753 21.56 22.04 5.70
C MET A 753 21.73 22.58 7.11
N TRP A 754 22.19 21.74 8.04
CA TRP A 754 22.42 22.11 9.41
C TRP A 754 23.56 23.14 9.56
N THR A 755 24.66 22.94 8.85
CA THR A 755 25.81 23.87 8.85
C THR A 755 25.41 25.26 8.36
N ARG A 756 24.63 25.34 7.28
CA ARG A 756 24.09 26.59 6.75
C ARG A 756 23.17 27.29 7.75
N TRP A 757 22.29 26.52 8.39
CA TRP A 757 21.41 27.08 9.43
C TRP A 757 22.22 27.63 10.62
N CYS A 758 23.26 26.93 11.08
CA CYS A 758 24.16 27.39 12.14
C CYS A 758 24.86 28.71 11.78
N ALA A 759 25.33 28.81 10.54
CA ALA A 759 25.98 30.01 10.01
C ALA A 759 24.99 31.17 9.72
N GLY A 760 23.67 30.90 9.72
CA GLY A 760 22.66 31.90 9.37
C GLY A 760 22.61 32.21 7.87
N GLU A 761 23.12 31.28 7.05
CA GLU A 761 23.11 31.40 5.59
C GLU A 761 21.70 31.24 5.02
N PRO A 762 21.41 31.84 3.86
CA PRO A 762 20.14 31.65 3.19
C PRO A 762 19.94 30.21 2.73
N VAL A 763 18.68 29.76 2.70
CA VAL A 763 18.30 28.45 2.13
C VAL A 763 18.48 28.53 0.61
N THR A 764 19.34 27.68 0.05
CA THR A 764 19.63 27.63 -1.39
C THR A 764 19.76 26.20 -1.89
N THR A 765 19.44 25.99 -3.16
CA THR A 765 19.65 24.73 -3.89
C THR A 765 21.13 24.30 -3.83
N PHE A 766 21.38 23.01 -3.73
CA PHE A 766 22.71 22.41 -3.81
C PHE A 766 22.67 20.92 -4.19
N ASP A 767 23.79 20.41 -4.64
CA ASP A 767 23.99 19.01 -4.94
C ASP A 767 24.87 18.36 -3.84
N THR A 768 24.56 17.13 -3.50
CA THR A 768 25.45 16.32 -2.68
C THR A 768 26.55 15.70 -3.54
N PRO A 769 27.73 15.36 -2.97
CA PRO A 769 28.76 14.62 -3.68
C PRO A 769 28.22 13.31 -4.28
N LEU A 770 28.77 12.94 -5.44
CA LEU A 770 28.56 11.60 -6.00
C LEU A 770 29.55 10.67 -5.33
N PHE A 771 29.03 9.70 -4.58
CA PHE A 771 29.85 8.73 -3.85
C PHE A 771 30.10 7.52 -4.75
N ASP A 772 31.02 7.62 -5.72
CA ASP A 772 31.35 6.52 -6.64
C ASP A 772 32.07 5.36 -5.93
N ASP A 773 32.72 5.62 -4.77
CA ASP A 773 33.56 4.68 -4.03
C ASP A 773 33.13 4.40 -2.58
N VAL A 774 31.83 4.40 -2.29
CA VAL A 774 31.42 3.81 -1.00
C VAL A 774 31.59 2.29 -1.11
N ALA A 775 32.77 1.83 -0.65
CA ALA A 775 33.09 0.41 -0.59
C ALA A 775 31.92 -0.36 0.02
N THR A 776 31.42 -1.32 -0.73
CA THR A 776 30.49 -2.33 -0.22
C THR A 776 31.20 -3.07 0.88
N SER A 777 30.93 -2.72 2.15
CA SER A 777 31.38 -3.56 3.27
C SER A 777 30.80 -4.96 3.05
N PRO A 778 31.59 -6.02 3.04
CA PRO A 778 31.12 -7.38 2.83
C PRO A 778 30.45 -7.90 4.12
N ALA A 779 29.22 -7.49 4.35
CA ALA A 779 28.39 -8.03 5.43
C ALA A 779 26.94 -8.15 4.96
N ALA A 780 26.69 -9.09 4.06
CA ALA A 780 25.37 -9.68 3.80
C ALA A 780 25.45 -10.69 2.62
N THR A 781 26.40 -11.64 2.67
CA THR A 781 26.37 -12.84 1.84
C THR A 781 26.41 -14.07 2.73
N GLU A 782 25.60 -14.10 3.78
CA GLU A 782 25.26 -15.30 4.53
C GLU A 782 24.04 -14.99 5.43
N ALA A 783 22.83 -15.24 4.91
CA ALA A 783 21.68 -15.77 5.60
C ALA A 783 20.54 -15.99 4.61
#